data_3ab9b6c991baf2245d1e477ed988678d
#
_entry.id   3ab9b6c991baf2245d1e477ed988678d
#
_cell.length_a   1.000
_cell.length_b   1.000
_cell.length_c   1.000
_cell.angle_alpha   90.00
_cell.angle_beta   90.00
_cell.angle_gamma   90.00
#
_symmetry.space_group_name_H-M   'P 1'
#
loop_
_entity.id
_entity.type
_entity.pdbx_description
1 polymer ?
#
loop_
_entity_poly.entity_id
_entity_poly.type
_entity_poly.pdbx_seq_one_letter_code
_entity_poly.pdbx_strand_id
1 'polypeptide(L)'
;MCERSLTLANGLRCHLSHQPDARESSALVRVGAGSLHESDRWPGLAHLLEHLLFCGSAGFTGDERLMPWLQQQGGQVNATTQLSRSAWFFQLPAQALAAGVARLADMLVAPLLTGTAITQEAAVIEAEYQLLRHHAETLSEAALLDAAGGALRRFRVGSAACFGDNVTELQQALRLFHQQHFVAANQQLWLSGPQSLDELQQLAEAFAVRQSGGAAHSLLPAISAPEPVETLIQLADEESFWLSLFINGEESALRDNVTLLEAFWQDEATGSLMAQLRSEQLCASLQCEWLWQSADHSWLALRFSAPALSASAARRIEQLFWQHLRAVRAATPAQHRHYLQLAQQDFAALSPLTQLRGRALGSAPSADVPADFTGFIVALPQASCTRLLTQRQLSAVPYTTQGFCLQRAPWPQTAAGPIAPVNWSFYPCADVLHLPDLPVNGPPLLRANPVQPRETLLVRPAFYHTLSDEAALSWQQQLRPRLAALRHAGGSGRWQQQQGVWQLVIDLPDNAKPALQQLPGVLAALNAPVQPQPHRAAQSIVIRQLLEALPQQLLAPAAHPAWQAAWCGHSESVSQHAAHGLSEVVQTQPAPACAAALQHGVSALRCAANDQALLLFIPLPAADDASLAALRALALMFEPRFFQRLRVEQQIGYVVSARYQRVADVDGLQLALQSPSIGWRTLLQHCKAFLRDMVSELAAINDETLQGWQATLLAQCQPHQNADAASEALRKQQGLPVLTPEAVAALTLPQLQRVHQRLLRERRRWRLLINQRE
;
A
#
# COMPACT_ATOMS: atom_id res chain seq x y z
N MET A 1 15.29 -11.66 -15.89
CA MET A 1 15.49 -10.21 -15.73
C MET A 1 16.94 -9.88 -16.10
N CYS A 2 17.16 -8.91 -16.99
CA CYS A 2 18.50 -8.41 -17.33
C CYS A 2 18.58 -6.94 -16.90
N GLU A 3 19.72 -6.54 -16.33
CA GLU A 3 19.90 -5.20 -15.79
C GLU A 3 21.17 -4.54 -16.37
N ARG A 4 21.13 -3.21 -16.52
CA ARG A 4 22.26 -2.38 -16.95
C ARG A 4 22.30 -1.11 -16.13
N SER A 5 23.44 -0.80 -15.56
CA SER A 5 23.69 0.50 -14.89
C SER A 5 24.77 1.24 -15.65
N LEU A 6 24.55 2.54 -15.89
CA LEU A 6 25.48 3.39 -16.62
C LEU A 6 25.40 4.84 -16.13
N THR A 7 26.46 5.59 -16.37
CA THR A 7 26.48 7.04 -16.13
C THR A 7 26.68 7.73 -17.48
N LEU A 8 25.75 8.63 -17.82
CA LEU A 8 25.81 9.38 -19.07
C LEU A 8 26.75 10.58 -18.98
N ALA A 9 27.11 11.16 -20.14
CA ALA A 9 28.13 12.22 -20.22
C ALA A 9 27.82 13.46 -19.40
N ASN A 10 26.53 13.76 -19.15
CA ASN A 10 26.11 14.89 -18.29
C ASN A 10 26.05 14.54 -16.79
N GLY A 11 26.51 13.34 -16.40
CA GLY A 11 26.52 12.89 -15.01
C GLY A 11 25.26 12.17 -14.52
N LEU A 12 24.21 12.07 -15.37
CA LEU A 12 22.99 11.32 -15.02
C LEU A 12 23.32 9.83 -14.84
N ARG A 13 22.96 9.27 -13.70
CA ARG A 13 23.06 7.82 -13.44
C ARG A 13 21.78 7.14 -13.84
N CYS A 14 21.88 6.05 -14.62
CA CYS A 14 20.75 5.32 -15.14
C CYS A 14 20.79 3.85 -14.72
N HIS A 15 19.63 3.31 -14.32
CA HIS A 15 19.43 1.91 -13.98
C HIS A 15 18.30 1.35 -14.83
N LEU A 16 18.61 0.40 -15.69
CA LEU A 16 17.72 -0.16 -16.71
C LEU A 16 17.44 -1.63 -16.37
N SER A 17 16.17 -2.03 -16.40
CA SER A 17 15.75 -3.40 -16.09
C SER A 17 14.81 -3.92 -17.17
N HIS A 18 15.27 -4.90 -17.96
CA HIS A 18 14.48 -5.60 -18.95
C HIS A 18 13.68 -6.72 -18.30
N GLN A 19 12.36 -6.66 -18.44
CA GLN A 19 11.39 -7.63 -17.93
C GLN A 19 10.49 -8.12 -19.09
N PRO A 20 10.88 -9.15 -19.84
CA PRO A 20 10.24 -9.51 -21.11
C PRO A 20 8.75 -9.83 -20.98
N ASP A 21 8.33 -10.37 -19.84
CA ASP A 21 6.95 -10.77 -19.58
C ASP A 21 6.07 -9.66 -19.00
N ALA A 22 6.65 -8.47 -18.76
CA ALA A 22 5.89 -7.35 -18.19
C ALA A 22 4.94 -6.75 -19.23
N ARG A 23 3.69 -6.51 -18.82
CA ARG A 23 2.69 -5.81 -19.66
C ARG A 23 2.78 -4.30 -19.54
N GLU A 24 3.37 -3.83 -18.46
CA GLU A 24 3.51 -2.43 -18.09
C GLU A 24 4.99 -2.07 -17.97
N SER A 25 5.27 -0.80 -18.13
CA SER A 25 6.58 -0.22 -17.87
C SER A 25 6.51 0.80 -16.75
N SER A 26 7.60 0.96 -16.05
CA SER A 26 7.72 1.89 -14.92
C SER A 26 8.93 2.79 -15.11
N ALA A 27 8.81 4.02 -14.67
CA ALA A 27 9.92 4.98 -14.60
C ALA A 27 9.95 5.64 -13.21
N LEU A 28 11.16 5.91 -12.74
CA LEU A 28 11.39 6.68 -11.52
C LEU A 28 12.59 7.59 -11.72
N VAL A 29 12.46 8.86 -11.29
CA VAL A 29 13.59 9.76 -11.13
C VAL A 29 13.75 10.09 -9.66
N ARG A 30 14.96 9.87 -9.14
CA ARG A 30 15.36 10.27 -7.80
C ARG A 30 16.30 11.48 -7.91
N VAL A 31 15.97 12.56 -7.19
CA VAL A 31 16.80 13.75 -7.05
C VAL A 31 17.43 13.77 -5.66
N GLY A 32 18.72 14.00 -5.56
CA GLY A 32 19.46 14.08 -4.30
C GLY A 32 19.22 15.41 -3.57
N ALA A 33 17.95 15.79 -3.44
CA ALA A 33 17.53 16.95 -2.68
C ALA A 33 16.18 16.67 -2.01
N GLY A 34 16.05 17.07 -0.76
CA GLY A 34 14.84 16.93 0.05
C GLY A 34 14.76 18.05 1.08
N SER A 35 13.95 17.85 2.12
CA SER A 35 13.63 18.92 3.08
C SER A 35 14.84 19.45 3.87
N LEU A 36 15.95 18.70 4.01
CA LEU A 36 17.17 19.20 4.65
C LEU A 36 17.99 20.17 3.79
N HIS A 37 17.66 20.30 2.52
CA HIS A 37 18.31 21.27 1.61
C HIS A 37 17.57 22.61 1.56
N GLU A 38 16.45 22.72 2.26
CA GLU A 38 15.66 23.95 2.37
C GLU A 38 16.38 25.02 3.22
N SER A 39 16.16 26.27 2.93
CA SER A 39 16.55 27.34 3.83
C SER A 39 15.62 27.42 5.03
N ASP A 40 16.12 27.91 6.17
CA ASP A 40 15.28 28.12 7.37
C ASP A 40 14.12 29.10 7.16
N ARG A 41 14.19 29.92 6.11
CA ARG A 41 13.14 30.90 5.75
C ARG A 41 11.90 30.20 5.14
N TRP A 42 12.09 29.06 4.45
CA TRP A 42 11.05 28.41 3.66
C TRP A 42 10.88 26.92 4.02
N PRO A 43 10.41 26.60 5.23
CA PRO A 43 10.14 25.20 5.59
C PRO A 43 9.03 24.61 4.73
N GLY A 44 9.26 23.40 4.17
CA GLY A 44 8.33 22.74 3.27
C GLY A 44 8.48 23.14 1.79
N LEU A 45 9.56 23.88 1.42
CA LEU A 45 9.81 24.31 0.05
C LEU A 45 9.97 23.13 -0.92
N ALA A 46 10.68 22.08 -0.51
CA ALA A 46 10.88 20.87 -1.32
C ALA A 46 9.55 20.13 -1.56
N HIS A 47 8.70 20.06 -0.55
CA HIS A 47 7.38 19.48 -0.64
C HIS A 47 6.45 20.31 -1.54
N LEU A 48 6.46 21.62 -1.40
CA LEU A 48 5.72 22.51 -2.30
C LEU A 48 6.19 22.37 -3.76
N LEU A 49 7.51 22.24 -3.99
CA LEU A 49 8.04 22.00 -5.33
C LEU A 49 7.59 20.64 -5.88
N GLU A 50 7.52 19.59 -5.07
CA GLU A 50 6.99 18.27 -5.47
C GLU A 50 5.60 18.42 -6.08
N HIS A 51 4.67 19.13 -5.42
CA HIS A 51 3.32 19.38 -5.90
C HIS A 51 3.32 20.21 -7.19
N LEU A 52 4.08 21.30 -7.21
CA LEU A 52 4.11 22.25 -8.32
C LEU A 52 4.64 21.65 -9.62
N LEU A 53 5.51 20.64 -9.55
CA LEU A 53 5.99 19.96 -10.74
C LEU A 53 4.85 19.31 -11.53
N PHE A 54 3.82 18.80 -10.86
CA PHE A 54 2.63 18.23 -11.52
C PHE A 54 1.67 19.29 -12.09
N CYS A 55 1.84 20.58 -11.75
CA CYS A 55 0.93 21.64 -12.18
C CYS A 55 1.15 22.08 -13.63
N GLY A 56 2.25 21.67 -14.28
CA GLY A 56 2.52 21.92 -15.69
C GLY A 56 3.97 22.29 -15.97
N SER A 57 4.36 22.08 -17.20
CA SER A 57 5.70 22.34 -17.72
C SER A 57 5.64 23.06 -19.06
N ALA A 58 6.78 23.54 -19.57
CA ALA A 58 6.83 24.32 -20.81
C ALA A 58 6.26 23.58 -22.02
N GLY A 59 6.51 22.26 -22.11
CA GLY A 59 6.03 21.42 -23.22
C GLY A 59 4.66 20.79 -23.00
N PHE A 60 4.18 20.70 -21.75
CA PHE A 60 2.94 19.96 -21.43
C PHE A 60 2.07 20.71 -20.42
N THR A 61 0.93 21.19 -20.89
CA THR A 61 -0.06 21.95 -20.11
C THR A 61 -1.44 21.31 -20.19
N GLY A 62 -2.39 21.72 -19.35
CA GLY A 62 -3.74 21.19 -19.34
C GLY A 62 -3.78 19.67 -19.13
N ASP A 63 -4.51 18.96 -19.98
CA ASP A 63 -4.68 17.50 -19.91
C ASP A 63 -3.44 16.74 -20.43
N GLU A 64 -2.51 17.42 -21.11
CA GLU A 64 -1.24 16.85 -21.55
C GLU A 64 -0.18 16.75 -20.44
N ARG A 65 -0.43 17.34 -19.26
CA ARG A 65 0.44 17.18 -18.08
C ARG A 65 0.60 15.70 -17.72
N LEU A 66 1.72 15.37 -17.08
CA LEU A 66 2.06 13.96 -16.75
C LEU A 66 0.92 13.23 -16.03
N MET A 67 0.36 13.79 -14.97
CA MET A 67 -0.65 13.12 -14.14
C MET A 67 -1.99 12.88 -14.87
N PRO A 68 -2.67 13.90 -15.46
CA PRO A 68 -3.92 13.66 -16.21
C PRO A 68 -3.71 12.75 -17.42
N TRP A 69 -2.59 12.92 -18.14
CA TRP A 69 -2.30 12.10 -19.30
C TRP A 69 -2.06 10.61 -18.91
N LEU A 70 -1.33 10.34 -17.83
CA LEU A 70 -1.14 8.98 -17.32
C LEU A 70 -2.46 8.32 -16.92
N GLN A 71 -3.36 9.07 -16.26
CA GLN A 71 -4.68 8.56 -15.89
C GLN A 71 -5.51 8.17 -17.13
N GLN A 72 -5.42 8.96 -18.22
CA GLN A 72 -6.07 8.63 -19.50
C GLN A 72 -5.48 7.35 -20.15
N GLN A 73 -4.19 7.09 -19.93
CA GLN A 73 -3.54 5.85 -20.38
C GLN A 73 -3.81 4.65 -19.46
N GLY A 74 -4.56 4.82 -18.37
CA GLY A 74 -4.77 3.77 -17.36
C GLY A 74 -3.56 3.56 -16.46
N GLY A 75 -2.61 4.50 -16.45
CA GLY A 75 -1.42 4.48 -15.62
C GLY A 75 -1.64 5.09 -14.23
N GLN A 76 -0.63 4.95 -13.39
CA GLN A 76 -0.57 5.54 -12.05
C GLN A 76 0.73 6.32 -11.86
N VAL A 77 0.66 7.40 -11.09
CA VAL A 77 1.79 8.27 -10.78
C VAL A 77 1.76 8.67 -9.32
N ASN A 78 2.95 8.85 -8.74
CA ASN A 78 3.10 9.40 -7.41
C ASN A 78 4.48 10.04 -7.25
N ALA A 79 4.69 10.75 -6.14
CA ALA A 79 5.97 11.32 -5.75
C ALA A 79 6.19 11.17 -4.24
N THR A 80 7.39 11.45 -3.78
CA THR A 80 7.73 11.47 -2.35
C THR A 80 8.89 12.40 -2.09
N THR A 81 8.76 13.23 -1.07
CA THR A 81 9.85 14.06 -0.53
C THR A 81 10.27 13.53 0.81
N GLN A 82 11.55 13.16 0.90
CA GLN A 82 12.21 12.71 2.12
C GLN A 82 13.19 13.78 2.63
N LEU A 83 13.89 13.48 3.70
CA LEU A 83 14.87 14.40 4.30
C LEU A 83 15.97 14.81 3.31
N SER A 84 16.59 13.85 2.60
CA SER A 84 17.77 14.07 1.75
C SER A 84 17.50 13.90 0.25
N ARG A 85 16.31 13.46 -0.13
CA ARG A 85 15.98 13.12 -1.52
C ARG A 85 14.50 13.30 -1.81
N SER A 86 14.17 13.50 -3.09
CA SER A 86 12.80 13.44 -3.60
C SER A 86 12.75 12.51 -4.81
N ALA A 87 11.60 11.88 -5.05
CA ALA A 87 11.43 10.97 -6.18
C ALA A 87 10.05 11.10 -6.81
N TRP A 88 10.01 11.02 -8.13
CA TRP A 88 8.78 10.97 -8.96
C TRP A 88 8.77 9.67 -9.73
N PHE A 89 7.66 8.96 -9.72
CA PHE A 89 7.57 7.64 -10.34
C PHE A 89 6.19 7.37 -10.89
N PHE A 90 6.16 6.57 -11.96
CA PHE A 90 4.91 6.15 -12.59
C PHE A 90 5.01 4.74 -13.16
N GLN A 91 3.83 4.17 -13.46
CA GLN A 91 3.64 2.93 -14.18
C GLN A 91 2.53 3.12 -15.22
N LEU A 92 2.67 2.51 -16.39
CA LEU A 92 1.74 2.65 -17.51
C LEU A 92 1.89 1.49 -18.51
N PRO A 93 0.95 1.30 -19.46
CA PRO A 93 1.09 0.32 -20.52
C PRO A 93 2.39 0.52 -21.30
N ALA A 94 3.09 -0.59 -21.60
CA ALA A 94 4.46 -0.58 -22.09
C ALA A 94 4.67 0.27 -23.36
N GLN A 95 3.71 0.31 -24.27
CA GLN A 95 3.78 1.10 -25.52
C GLN A 95 3.81 2.62 -25.30
N ALA A 96 3.36 3.09 -24.12
CA ALA A 96 3.30 4.51 -23.81
C ALA A 96 4.54 5.04 -23.04
N LEU A 97 5.53 4.17 -22.72
CA LEU A 97 6.68 4.52 -21.89
C LEU A 97 7.44 5.74 -22.43
N ALA A 98 7.74 5.78 -23.73
CA ALA A 98 8.49 6.88 -24.33
C ALA A 98 7.81 8.24 -24.13
N ALA A 99 6.48 8.29 -24.32
CA ALA A 99 5.70 9.50 -24.13
C ALA A 99 5.62 9.91 -22.64
N GLY A 100 5.56 8.93 -21.72
CA GLY A 100 5.60 9.18 -20.27
C GLY A 100 6.97 9.73 -19.81
N VAL A 101 8.06 9.14 -20.28
CA VAL A 101 9.44 9.59 -19.99
C VAL A 101 9.68 10.99 -20.52
N ALA A 102 9.16 11.33 -21.72
CA ALA A 102 9.28 12.67 -22.29
C ALA A 102 8.56 13.73 -21.40
N ARG A 103 7.38 13.41 -20.88
CA ARG A 103 6.64 14.29 -19.96
C ARG A 103 7.33 14.43 -18.60
N LEU A 104 7.83 13.33 -18.06
CA LEU A 104 8.60 13.36 -16.83
C LEU A 104 9.87 14.23 -16.97
N ALA A 105 10.59 14.09 -18.09
CA ALA A 105 11.77 14.92 -18.37
C ALA A 105 11.43 16.41 -18.42
N ASP A 106 10.38 16.77 -19.16
CA ASP A 106 9.96 18.18 -19.29
C ASP A 106 9.46 18.78 -17.96
N MET A 107 8.70 17.98 -17.20
CA MET A 107 8.23 18.35 -15.86
C MET A 107 9.38 18.67 -14.91
N LEU A 108 10.44 17.87 -14.94
CA LEU A 108 11.59 18.07 -14.06
C LEU A 108 12.53 19.20 -14.49
N VAL A 109 12.56 19.53 -15.77
CA VAL A 109 13.50 20.54 -16.32
C VAL A 109 12.88 21.93 -16.43
N ALA A 110 11.65 22.02 -16.87
CA ALA A 110 11.00 23.27 -17.23
C ALA A 110 9.61 23.45 -16.58
N PRO A 111 9.50 23.33 -15.24
CA PRO A 111 8.23 23.55 -14.56
C PRO A 111 7.80 25.02 -14.70
N LEU A 112 6.50 25.25 -14.85
CA LEU A 112 5.97 26.61 -15.03
C LEU A 112 6.05 27.46 -13.77
N LEU A 113 5.85 26.88 -12.61
CA LEU A 113 5.88 27.52 -11.29
C LEU A 113 5.11 28.88 -11.28
N THR A 114 3.86 28.85 -11.75
CA THR A 114 3.04 30.08 -11.84
C THR A 114 2.56 30.53 -10.45
N GLY A 115 2.38 31.84 -10.25
CA GLY A 115 1.90 32.38 -8.98
C GLY A 115 0.52 31.81 -8.55
N THR A 116 -0.36 31.57 -9.52
CA THR A 116 -1.67 30.93 -9.24
C THR A 116 -1.52 29.50 -8.76
N ALA A 117 -0.67 28.68 -9.39
CA ALA A 117 -0.40 27.32 -8.94
C ALA A 117 0.23 27.31 -7.55
N ILE A 118 1.19 28.20 -7.28
CA ILE A 118 1.83 28.31 -5.97
C ILE A 118 0.80 28.59 -4.87
N THR A 119 -0.13 29.53 -5.10
CA THR A 119 -1.18 29.85 -4.14
C THR A 119 -2.13 28.66 -3.91
N GLN A 120 -2.49 27.96 -4.97
CA GLN A 120 -3.37 26.80 -4.90
C GLN A 120 -2.72 25.64 -4.15
N GLU A 121 -1.48 25.29 -4.51
CA GLU A 121 -0.77 24.16 -3.88
C GLU A 121 -0.35 24.47 -2.43
N ALA A 122 -0.05 25.72 -2.10
CA ALA A 122 0.16 26.13 -0.70
C ALA A 122 -1.09 25.88 0.16
N ALA A 123 -2.29 26.08 -0.39
CA ALA A 123 -3.54 25.76 0.31
C ALA A 123 -3.77 24.24 0.43
N VAL A 124 -3.34 23.45 -0.57
CA VAL A 124 -3.37 21.97 -0.49
C VAL A 124 -2.45 21.48 0.61
N ILE A 125 -1.21 21.97 0.66
CA ILE A 125 -0.24 21.60 1.72
C ILE A 125 -0.74 22.02 3.10
N GLU A 126 -1.40 23.17 3.22
CA GLU A 126 -2.04 23.54 4.51
C GLU A 126 -3.08 22.51 4.93
N ALA A 127 -3.92 22.04 4.00
CA ALA A 127 -4.92 21.00 4.31
C ALA A 127 -4.25 19.68 4.71
N GLU A 128 -3.17 19.28 4.05
CA GLU A 128 -2.38 18.11 4.41
C GLU A 128 -1.72 18.25 5.79
N TYR A 129 -1.15 19.41 6.08
CA TYR A 129 -0.59 19.70 7.39
C TYR A 129 -1.64 19.55 8.51
N GLN A 130 -2.85 20.08 8.28
CA GLN A 130 -3.95 19.95 9.25
C GLN A 130 -4.32 18.46 9.49
N LEU A 131 -4.26 17.60 8.49
CA LEU A 131 -4.44 16.15 8.65
C LEU A 131 -3.30 15.52 9.44
N LEU A 132 -2.05 15.86 9.10
CA LEU A 132 -0.86 15.31 9.74
C LEU A 132 -0.72 15.70 11.22
N ARG A 133 -1.34 16.79 11.66
CA ARG A 133 -1.38 17.20 13.08
C ARG A 133 -2.02 16.15 14.00
N HIS A 134 -2.75 15.20 13.45
CA HIS A 134 -3.41 14.13 14.17
C HIS A 134 -2.91 12.72 13.73
N HIS A 135 -1.93 12.66 12.84
CA HIS A 135 -1.43 11.40 12.33
C HIS A 135 -0.36 10.82 13.27
N ALA A 136 -0.68 9.69 13.91
CA ALA A 136 0.12 9.11 14.98
C ALA A 136 1.58 8.84 14.59
N GLU A 137 1.80 8.33 13.38
CA GLU A 137 3.13 8.02 12.85
C GLU A 137 3.98 9.28 12.66
N THR A 138 3.42 10.32 12.03
CA THR A 138 4.08 11.62 11.84
C THR A 138 4.44 12.28 13.16
N LEU A 139 3.55 12.23 14.17
CA LEU A 139 3.80 12.77 15.50
C LEU A 139 4.87 11.99 16.25
N SER A 140 4.90 10.67 16.10
CA SER A 140 5.94 9.80 16.68
C SER A 140 7.30 10.05 16.05
N GLU A 141 7.35 10.16 14.71
CA GLU A 141 8.57 10.51 13.97
C GLU A 141 9.11 11.89 14.40
N ALA A 142 8.24 12.89 14.51
CA ALA A 142 8.61 14.22 14.97
C ALA A 142 9.20 14.20 16.40
N ALA A 143 8.63 13.39 17.30
CA ALA A 143 9.15 13.22 18.65
C ALA A 143 10.53 12.54 18.68
N LEU A 144 10.76 11.54 17.82
CA LEU A 144 12.06 10.87 17.70
C LEU A 144 13.10 11.80 17.12
N LEU A 145 12.82 12.49 16.02
CA LEU A 145 13.75 13.39 15.36
C LEU A 145 14.11 14.61 16.21
N ASP A 146 13.23 15.00 17.13
CA ASP A 146 13.51 16.05 18.11
C ASP A 146 14.72 15.69 19.01
N ALA A 147 14.90 14.42 19.34
CA ALA A 147 16.02 13.95 20.16
C ALA A 147 17.39 14.18 19.50
N ALA A 148 17.47 14.20 18.17
CA ALA A 148 18.72 14.51 17.46
C ALA A 148 19.05 16.00 17.47
N GLY A 149 18.07 16.86 17.61
CA GLY A 149 18.27 18.31 17.56
C GLY A 149 18.66 18.83 16.16
N GLY A 150 19.19 20.07 16.11
CA GLY A 150 19.75 20.66 14.89
C GLY A 150 18.76 20.68 13.72
N ALA A 151 19.24 20.32 12.53
CA ALA A 151 18.46 20.34 11.30
C ALA A 151 17.27 19.37 11.29
N LEU A 152 17.32 18.28 12.05
CA LEU A 152 16.23 17.30 12.14
C LEU A 152 15.04 17.81 12.92
N ARG A 153 15.19 18.88 13.72
CA ARG A 153 14.08 19.57 14.39
C ARG A 153 13.26 20.50 13.51
N ARG A 154 13.72 20.77 12.28
CA ARG A 154 13.05 21.70 11.39
C ARG A 154 11.69 21.16 10.97
N PHE A 155 10.71 22.07 10.83
CA PHE A 155 9.43 21.76 10.22
C PHE A 155 9.63 21.47 8.72
N ARG A 156 9.02 20.43 8.20
CA ARG A 156 9.31 19.88 6.85
C ARG A 156 8.10 19.79 5.93
N VAL A 157 6.91 19.70 6.52
CA VAL A 157 5.68 19.56 5.72
C VAL A 157 5.37 20.83 4.95
N GLY A 158 5.59 21.98 5.59
CA GLY A 158 5.11 23.27 5.09
C GLY A 158 3.71 23.59 5.61
N SER A 159 3.38 24.88 5.57
CA SER A 159 2.06 25.41 5.89
C SER A 159 1.87 26.76 5.25
N ALA A 160 0.63 27.24 5.15
CA ALA A 160 0.35 28.60 4.64
C ALA A 160 1.13 29.68 5.42
N ALA A 161 1.26 29.51 6.74
CA ALA A 161 2.03 30.45 7.58
C ALA A 161 3.54 30.45 7.24
N CYS A 162 4.11 29.31 6.85
CA CYS A 162 5.52 29.20 6.44
C CYS A 162 5.76 29.86 5.07
N PHE A 163 4.82 29.73 4.15
CA PHE A 163 4.96 30.25 2.80
C PHE A 163 4.65 31.76 2.72
N GLY A 164 3.87 32.32 3.65
CA GLY A 164 3.53 33.73 3.73
C GLY A 164 2.73 34.23 2.52
N ASP A 165 2.53 35.56 2.44
CA ASP A 165 1.67 36.18 1.42
C ASP A 165 2.44 36.64 0.18
N ASN A 166 3.79 36.67 0.23
CA ASN A 166 4.62 37.18 -0.88
C ASN A 166 4.92 36.05 -1.90
N VAL A 167 3.95 35.78 -2.76
CA VAL A 167 4.06 34.76 -3.82
C VAL A 167 5.28 34.95 -4.73
N THR A 168 5.67 36.20 -5.00
CA THR A 168 6.82 36.51 -5.86
C THR A 168 8.14 36.06 -5.22
N GLU A 169 8.32 36.31 -3.93
CA GLU A 169 9.50 35.90 -3.19
C GLU A 169 9.58 34.36 -3.07
N LEU A 170 8.45 33.72 -2.77
CA LEU A 170 8.35 32.27 -2.72
C LEU A 170 8.65 31.63 -4.09
N GLN A 171 8.14 32.23 -5.19
CA GLN A 171 8.44 31.76 -6.55
C GLN A 171 9.94 31.83 -6.87
N GLN A 172 10.60 32.92 -6.44
CA GLN A 172 12.06 33.08 -6.61
C GLN A 172 12.82 32.00 -5.82
N ALA A 173 12.41 31.71 -4.58
CA ALA A 173 13.01 30.68 -3.75
C ALA A 173 12.82 29.27 -4.38
N LEU A 174 11.64 28.98 -4.91
CA LEU A 174 11.35 27.73 -5.63
C LEU A 174 12.23 27.55 -6.87
N ARG A 175 12.35 28.62 -7.68
CA ARG A 175 13.23 28.61 -8.86
C ARG A 175 14.69 28.40 -8.51
N LEU A 176 15.17 29.07 -7.47
CA LEU A 176 16.54 28.93 -7.00
C LEU A 176 16.82 27.50 -6.51
N PHE A 177 15.93 26.95 -5.68
CA PHE A 177 16.01 25.58 -5.20
C PHE A 177 16.03 24.57 -6.36
N HIS A 178 15.12 24.75 -7.32
CA HIS A 178 15.06 23.92 -8.52
C HIS A 178 16.36 24.00 -9.34
N GLN A 179 16.86 25.21 -9.65
CA GLN A 179 18.09 25.40 -10.41
C GLN A 179 19.32 24.80 -9.74
N GLN A 180 19.40 24.87 -8.41
CA GLN A 180 20.51 24.32 -7.64
C GLN A 180 20.53 22.79 -7.59
N HIS A 181 19.36 22.17 -7.49
CA HIS A 181 19.28 20.75 -7.17
C HIS A 181 18.84 19.84 -8.31
N PHE A 182 18.11 20.38 -9.33
CA PHE A 182 17.59 19.58 -10.43
C PHE A 182 18.54 19.56 -11.63
N VAL A 183 19.80 19.20 -11.37
CA VAL A 183 20.84 19.01 -12.37
C VAL A 183 21.09 17.52 -12.60
N ALA A 184 21.52 17.15 -13.81
CA ALA A 184 21.70 15.75 -14.23
C ALA A 184 22.57 14.94 -13.26
N ALA A 185 23.71 15.49 -12.81
CA ALA A 185 24.63 14.82 -11.90
C ALA A 185 24.03 14.54 -10.49
N ASN A 186 22.94 15.24 -10.13
CA ASN A 186 22.19 15.03 -8.88
C ASN A 186 20.96 14.13 -9.05
N GLN A 187 20.79 13.55 -10.24
CA GLN A 187 19.63 12.70 -10.57
C GLN A 187 20.03 11.26 -10.83
N GLN A 188 19.08 10.36 -10.57
CA GLN A 188 19.14 8.96 -10.96
C GLN A 188 17.84 8.59 -11.67
N LEU A 189 17.96 8.06 -12.88
CA LEU A 189 16.84 7.57 -13.67
C LEU A 189 16.77 6.04 -13.59
N TRP A 190 15.60 5.54 -13.28
CA TRP A 190 15.30 4.11 -13.24
C TRP A 190 14.20 3.79 -14.25
N LEU A 191 14.46 2.87 -15.17
CA LEU A 191 13.49 2.41 -16.18
C LEU A 191 13.35 0.89 -16.09
N SER A 192 12.11 0.41 -16.12
CA SER A 192 11.81 -1.03 -16.10
C SER A 192 10.63 -1.33 -17.01
N GLY A 193 10.73 -2.38 -17.81
CA GLY A 193 9.65 -2.80 -18.70
C GLY A 193 10.06 -3.91 -19.68
N PRO A 194 9.17 -4.31 -20.61
CA PRO A 194 9.45 -5.34 -21.61
C PRO A 194 10.37 -4.86 -22.73
N GLN A 195 10.66 -3.55 -22.82
CA GLN A 195 11.60 -3.00 -23.80
C GLN A 195 13.01 -3.60 -23.59
N SER A 196 13.74 -3.82 -24.65
CA SER A 196 15.13 -4.25 -24.60
C SER A 196 16.01 -3.25 -23.83
N LEU A 197 17.14 -3.68 -23.30
CA LEU A 197 18.08 -2.79 -22.63
C LEU A 197 18.57 -1.64 -23.53
N ASP A 198 18.67 -1.87 -24.82
CA ASP A 198 19.12 -0.85 -25.78
C ASP A 198 18.01 0.20 -26.02
N GLU A 199 16.74 -0.21 -26.12
CA GLU A 199 15.61 0.71 -26.20
C GLU A 199 15.47 1.53 -24.91
N LEU A 200 15.60 0.91 -23.72
CA LEU A 200 15.60 1.63 -22.45
C LEU A 200 16.77 2.61 -22.36
N GLN A 201 17.95 2.26 -22.89
CA GLN A 201 19.11 3.16 -22.93
C GLN A 201 18.84 4.34 -23.84
N GLN A 202 18.26 4.15 -25.02
CA GLN A 202 17.90 5.25 -25.93
C GLN A 202 16.91 6.22 -25.24
N LEU A 203 15.94 5.69 -24.48
CA LEU A 203 15.04 6.54 -23.71
C LEU A 203 15.76 7.32 -22.59
N ALA A 204 16.73 6.68 -21.93
CA ALA A 204 17.55 7.35 -20.91
C ALA A 204 18.44 8.44 -21.51
N GLU A 205 19.00 8.21 -22.69
CA GLU A 205 19.78 9.20 -23.44
C GLU A 205 18.90 10.38 -23.89
N ALA A 206 17.70 10.11 -24.40
CA ALA A 206 16.72 11.14 -24.77
C ALA A 206 16.25 11.97 -23.56
N PHE A 207 16.09 11.33 -22.40
CA PHE A 207 15.83 12.01 -21.12
C PHE A 207 17.02 12.92 -20.75
N ALA A 208 18.24 12.38 -20.81
CA ALA A 208 19.47 13.09 -20.40
C ALA A 208 19.76 14.35 -21.21
N VAL A 209 19.50 14.33 -22.53
CA VAL A 209 19.69 15.50 -23.40
C VAL A 209 18.86 16.72 -22.94
N ARG A 210 17.73 16.48 -22.29
CA ARG A 210 16.88 17.57 -21.76
C ARG A 210 17.36 18.10 -20.42
N GLN A 211 18.14 17.31 -19.65
CA GLN A 211 18.53 17.67 -18.29
C GLN A 211 19.62 18.75 -18.27
N SER A 212 19.47 19.70 -17.37
CA SER A 212 20.49 20.73 -17.15
C SER A 212 21.81 20.10 -16.65
N GLY A 213 22.92 20.48 -17.27
CA GLY A 213 24.24 20.17 -16.75
C GLY A 213 24.54 20.95 -15.46
N GLY A 214 25.44 20.43 -14.64
CA GLY A 214 25.86 21.08 -13.39
C GLY A 214 26.48 20.09 -12.43
N ALA A 215 27.22 20.57 -11.45
CA ALA A 215 27.73 19.75 -10.35
C ALA A 215 26.59 19.43 -9.36
N ALA A 216 26.62 18.24 -8.81
CA ALA A 216 25.69 17.89 -7.74
C ALA A 216 26.01 18.73 -6.48
N HIS A 217 25.04 19.46 -6.00
CA HIS A 217 25.12 20.19 -4.73
C HIS A 217 24.50 19.32 -3.63
N SER A 218 25.32 18.59 -2.90
CA SER A 218 24.89 17.69 -1.82
C SER A 218 25.54 18.08 -0.49
N LEU A 219 25.39 19.33 -0.08
CA LEU A 219 25.78 19.72 1.27
C LEU A 219 24.59 19.46 2.21
N LEU A 220 24.56 18.27 2.79
CA LEU A 220 23.66 17.99 3.91
C LEU A 220 24.21 18.62 5.19
N PRO A 221 23.34 19.15 6.07
CA PRO A 221 23.79 19.57 7.38
C PRO A 221 24.38 18.37 8.15
N ALA A 222 25.40 18.64 8.96
CA ALA A 222 25.97 17.62 9.85
C ALA A 222 24.89 17.16 10.85
N ILE A 223 24.66 15.87 10.88
CA ILE A 223 23.75 15.23 11.84
C ILE A 223 24.60 14.46 12.84
N SER A 224 24.45 14.78 14.12
CA SER A 224 25.11 14.07 15.22
C SER A 224 24.22 12.95 15.73
N ALA A 225 24.85 11.91 16.30
CA ALA A 225 24.12 10.87 17.01
C ALA A 225 23.26 11.50 18.13
N PRO A 226 21.98 11.13 18.26
CA PRO A 226 21.15 11.63 19.35
C PRO A 226 21.66 11.14 20.70
N GLU A 227 21.51 11.97 21.72
CA GLU A 227 21.69 11.50 23.08
C GLU A 227 20.66 10.42 23.41
N PRO A 228 21.02 9.40 24.21
CA PRO A 228 20.07 8.40 24.65
C PRO A 228 18.92 9.04 25.46
N VAL A 229 17.72 9.07 24.88
CA VAL A 229 16.54 9.71 25.48
C VAL A 229 15.39 8.72 25.55
N GLU A 230 14.61 8.79 26.61
CA GLU A 230 13.35 8.11 26.79
C GLU A 230 12.21 9.14 26.78
N THR A 231 11.34 9.05 25.80
CA THR A 231 10.25 9.99 25.59
C THR A 231 8.92 9.26 25.68
N LEU A 232 7.95 9.85 26.38
CA LEU A 232 6.59 9.38 26.47
C LEU A 232 5.66 10.48 25.95
N ILE A 233 4.85 10.17 24.94
CA ILE A 233 3.87 11.10 24.39
C ILE A 233 2.45 10.53 24.42
N GLN A 234 1.48 11.42 24.47
CA GLN A 234 0.08 11.05 24.33
C GLN A 234 -0.35 11.08 22.87
N LEU A 235 -0.89 9.95 22.38
CA LEU A 235 -1.56 9.86 21.09
C LEU A 235 -2.93 9.21 21.26
N ALA A 236 -3.96 9.76 20.60
CA ALA A 236 -5.34 9.31 20.82
C ALA A 236 -5.60 7.87 20.34
N ASP A 237 -4.89 7.43 19.30
CA ASP A 237 -5.35 6.33 18.47
C ASP A 237 -4.47 5.09 18.51
N GLU A 238 -3.19 5.22 18.81
CA GLU A 238 -2.23 4.14 18.76
C GLU A 238 -1.35 4.10 19.99
N GLU A 239 -1.11 2.88 20.50
CA GLU A 239 -0.07 2.64 21.49
C GLU A 239 1.05 1.87 20.83
N SER A 240 2.23 2.46 20.83
CA SER A 240 3.42 1.88 20.19
C SER A 240 4.66 2.15 21.03
N PHE A 241 5.59 1.22 20.96
CA PHE A 241 6.94 1.39 21.46
C PHE A 241 7.89 1.48 20.29
N TRP A 242 8.70 2.54 20.26
CA TRP A 242 9.72 2.75 19.25
C TRP A 242 11.10 2.62 19.89
N LEU A 243 11.89 1.74 19.32
CA LEU A 243 13.31 1.57 19.62
C LEU A 243 14.09 2.07 18.41
N SER A 244 14.81 3.18 18.53
CA SER A 244 15.56 3.70 17.42
C SER A 244 17.07 3.68 17.67
N LEU A 245 17.82 3.34 16.63
CA LEU A 245 19.26 3.06 16.67
C LEU A 245 19.98 3.95 15.65
N PHE A 246 20.94 4.76 16.12
CA PHE A 246 21.80 5.54 15.26
C PHE A 246 23.08 4.72 14.98
N ILE A 247 23.24 4.30 13.74
CA ILE A 247 24.22 3.29 13.34
C ILE A 247 25.23 3.92 12.38
N ASN A 248 26.51 3.75 12.66
CA ASN A 248 27.61 4.14 11.77
C ASN A 248 27.85 3.03 10.73
N GLY A 249 28.13 3.43 9.50
CA GLY A 249 28.45 2.52 8.41
C GLY A 249 27.99 3.07 7.06
N GLU A 250 28.49 2.51 6.00
CA GLU A 250 28.16 2.87 4.63
C GLU A 250 26.68 2.55 4.34
N GLU A 251 25.96 3.48 3.70
CA GLU A 251 24.52 3.43 3.51
C GLU A 251 24.03 2.11 2.89
N SER A 252 24.71 1.61 1.85
CA SER A 252 24.32 0.38 1.17
C SER A 252 24.53 -0.84 2.06
N ALA A 253 25.65 -0.92 2.75
CA ALA A 253 25.96 -2.01 3.66
C ALA A 253 25.00 -2.05 4.86
N LEU A 254 24.61 -0.89 5.41
CA LEU A 254 23.61 -0.81 6.48
C LEU A 254 22.24 -1.30 6.01
N ARG A 255 21.82 -0.91 4.80
CA ARG A 255 20.55 -1.37 4.22
C ARG A 255 20.52 -2.88 4.03
N ASP A 256 21.55 -3.46 3.43
CA ASP A 256 21.63 -4.89 3.16
C ASP A 256 21.55 -5.70 4.47
N ASN A 257 22.29 -5.26 5.49
CA ASN A 257 22.28 -5.90 6.82
C ASN A 257 20.91 -5.78 7.49
N VAL A 258 20.27 -4.61 7.46
CA VAL A 258 18.95 -4.40 8.07
C VAL A 258 17.87 -5.16 7.32
N THR A 259 17.90 -5.21 5.99
CA THR A 259 16.93 -5.98 5.20
C THR A 259 16.98 -7.48 5.55
N LEU A 260 18.17 -8.03 5.76
CA LEU A 260 18.29 -9.41 6.23
C LEU A 260 17.79 -9.57 7.67
N LEU A 261 18.12 -8.65 8.59
CA LEU A 261 17.60 -8.69 9.96
C LEU A 261 16.08 -8.54 10.01
N GLU A 262 15.51 -7.73 9.16
CA GLU A 262 14.06 -7.54 9.08
C GLU A 262 13.33 -8.85 8.74
N ALA A 263 13.90 -9.70 7.88
CA ALA A 263 13.36 -11.03 7.60
C ALA A 263 13.31 -11.93 8.85
N PHE A 264 14.28 -11.82 9.76
CA PHE A 264 14.26 -12.51 11.05
C PHE A 264 13.28 -11.88 12.04
N TRP A 265 13.19 -10.56 12.08
CA TRP A 265 12.33 -9.85 13.03
C TRP A 265 10.86 -9.97 12.70
N GLN A 266 10.52 -9.99 11.41
CA GLN A 266 9.13 -10.10 10.93
C GLN A 266 8.66 -11.55 10.77
N ASP A 267 9.54 -12.53 10.97
CA ASP A 267 9.13 -13.93 10.94
C ASP A 267 8.07 -14.21 12.02
N GLU A 268 7.01 -14.90 11.63
CA GLU A 268 5.87 -15.23 12.47
C GLU A 268 5.79 -16.72 12.83
N ALA A 269 6.77 -17.52 12.41
CA ALA A 269 6.84 -18.95 12.70
C ALA A 269 7.08 -19.19 14.20
N THR A 270 6.70 -20.37 14.66
CA THR A 270 6.92 -20.77 16.06
C THR A 270 8.41 -20.67 16.43
N GLY A 271 8.71 -20.03 17.55
CA GLY A 271 10.08 -19.79 18.00
C GLY A 271 10.71 -18.50 17.47
N SER A 272 9.99 -17.69 16.66
CA SER A 272 10.40 -16.38 16.19
C SER A 272 10.15 -15.26 17.22
N LEU A 273 10.71 -14.07 16.98
CA LEU A 273 10.46 -12.88 17.80
C LEU A 273 8.98 -12.53 17.87
N MET A 274 8.31 -12.47 16.71
CA MET A 274 6.89 -12.09 16.66
C MET A 274 5.98 -13.13 17.32
N ALA A 275 6.29 -14.43 17.19
CA ALA A 275 5.54 -15.47 17.88
C ALA A 275 5.65 -15.32 19.40
N GLN A 276 6.84 -15.03 19.93
CA GLN A 276 7.08 -14.80 21.35
C GLN A 276 6.38 -13.53 21.87
N LEU A 277 6.51 -12.43 21.16
CA LEU A 277 5.87 -11.16 21.54
C LEU A 277 4.34 -11.29 21.59
N ARG A 278 3.75 -12.04 20.66
CA ARG A 278 2.29 -12.30 20.64
C ARG A 278 1.86 -13.24 21.72
N SER A 279 2.65 -14.27 22.04
CA SER A 279 2.32 -15.22 23.11
C SER A 279 2.27 -14.52 24.48
N GLU A 280 3.11 -13.51 24.70
CA GLU A 280 3.09 -12.64 25.88
C GLU A 280 2.11 -11.44 25.74
N GLN A 281 1.36 -11.33 24.64
CA GLN A 281 0.43 -10.24 24.33
C GLN A 281 1.08 -8.84 24.35
N LEU A 282 2.34 -8.76 24.00
CA LEU A 282 3.14 -7.53 24.04
C LEU A 282 3.08 -6.74 22.74
N CYS A 283 2.95 -7.41 21.59
CA CYS A 283 3.05 -6.77 20.29
C CYS A 283 2.20 -7.49 19.24
N ALA A 284 1.51 -6.73 18.41
CA ALA A 284 0.74 -7.24 17.27
C ALA A 284 1.54 -7.21 15.96
N SER A 285 2.37 -6.17 15.77
CA SER A 285 3.18 -5.97 14.56
C SER A 285 4.48 -5.24 14.86
N LEU A 286 5.52 -5.54 14.07
CA LEU A 286 6.81 -4.85 14.06
C LEU A 286 7.04 -4.25 12.68
N GLN A 287 7.40 -2.99 12.62
CA GLN A 287 7.80 -2.27 11.40
C GLN A 287 9.17 -1.65 11.57
N CYS A 288 9.94 -1.58 10.47
CA CYS A 288 11.25 -0.97 10.42
C CYS A 288 11.20 0.27 9.52
N GLU A 289 11.74 1.37 9.98
CA GLU A 289 11.71 2.66 9.28
C GLU A 289 13.04 3.37 9.38
N TRP A 290 13.51 3.94 8.27
CA TRP A 290 14.67 4.78 8.25
C TRP A 290 14.28 6.23 8.54
N LEU A 291 14.56 6.71 9.74
CA LEU A 291 14.35 8.12 10.10
C LEU A 291 15.33 9.05 9.39
N TRP A 292 16.55 8.56 9.15
CA TRP A 292 17.60 9.27 8.48
C TRP A 292 18.59 8.33 7.81
N GLN A 293 19.16 8.74 6.68
CA GLN A 293 20.23 8.03 5.97
C GLN A 293 21.21 9.02 5.34
N SER A 294 22.50 8.76 5.53
CA SER A 294 23.62 9.44 4.86
C SER A 294 24.64 8.42 4.37
N ALA A 295 25.73 8.89 3.77
CA ALA A 295 26.77 8.01 3.21
C ALA A 295 27.50 7.18 4.28
N ASP A 296 27.58 7.64 5.52
CA ASP A 296 28.43 7.11 6.59
C ASP A 296 27.68 6.75 7.88
N HIS A 297 26.40 7.10 7.98
CA HIS A 297 25.57 6.76 9.12
C HIS A 297 24.08 6.79 8.79
N SER A 298 23.29 6.05 9.56
CA SER A 298 21.83 5.97 9.39
C SER A 298 21.13 5.84 10.73
N TRP A 299 19.90 6.29 10.79
CA TRP A 299 19.05 6.19 11.97
C TRP A 299 17.84 5.31 11.67
N LEU A 300 17.83 4.11 12.24
CA LEU A 300 16.80 3.10 12.10
C LEU A 300 15.85 3.17 13.29
N ALA A 301 14.54 3.13 13.03
CA ALA A 301 13.50 2.98 14.05
C ALA A 301 12.76 1.65 13.88
N LEU A 302 12.50 0.99 14.99
CA LEU A 302 11.73 -0.24 15.11
C LEU A 302 10.45 0.09 15.88
N ARG A 303 9.30 0.01 15.21
CA ARG A 303 7.98 0.29 15.81
C ARG A 303 7.27 -1.00 16.19
N PHE A 304 7.03 -1.19 17.47
CA PHE A 304 6.24 -2.29 18.04
C PHE A 304 4.86 -1.77 18.40
N SER A 305 3.83 -2.20 17.70
CA SER A 305 2.45 -1.73 17.92
C SER A 305 1.62 -2.77 18.66
N ALA A 306 0.82 -2.32 19.63
CA ALA A 306 -0.09 -3.17 20.38
C ALA A 306 -1.38 -2.41 20.76
N PRO A 307 -2.46 -3.13 21.12
CA PRO A 307 -3.70 -2.49 21.59
C PRO A 307 -3.54 -1.70 22.88
N ALA A 308 -2.62 -2.10 23.76
CA ALA A 308 -2.27 -1.41 24.99
C ALA A 308 -0.80 -1.69 25.35
N LEU A 309 -0.05 -0.64 25.66
CA LEU A 309 1.37 -0.72 26.02
C LEU A 309 1.68 0.06 27.28
N SER A 310 2.23 -0.63 28.28
CA SER A 310 2.82 -0.01 29.45
C SER A 310 4.34 0.17 29.30
N ALA A 311 4.95 0.99 30.12
CA ALA A 311 6.41 1.11 30.15
C ALA A 311 7.12 -0.21 30.53
N SER A 312 6.49 -1.05 31.36
CA SER A 312 7.02 -2.40 31.67
C SER A 312 6.93 -3.33 30.46
N ALA A 313 5.85 -3.27 29.68
CA ALA A 313 5.72 -4.01 28.41
C ALA A 313 6.77 -3.55 27.39
N ALA A 314 7.00 -2.25 27.25
CA ALA A 314 8.05 -1.70 26.38
C ALA A 314 9.45 -2.22 26.76
N ARG A 315 9.79 -2.25 28.05
CA ARG A 315 11.04 -2.83 28.55
C ARG A 315 11.12 -4.33 28.25
N ARG A 316 10.00 -5.07 28.40
CA ARG A 316 9.98 -6.50 28.08
C ARG A 316 10.19 -6.76 26.59
N ILE A 317 9.56 -5.95 25.71
CA ILE A 317 9.78 -6.01 24.26
C ILE A 317 11.25 -5.81 23.93
N GLU A 318 11.86 -4.76 24.49
CA GLU A 318 13.29 -4.46 24.26
C GLU A 318 14.21 -5.59 24.74
N GLN A 319 13.93 -6.19 25.89
CA GLN A 319 14.67 -7.32 26.41
C GLN A 319 14.61 -8.52 25.47
N LEU A 320 13.41 -8.88 24.99
CA LEU A 320 13.20 -9.97 24.03
C LEU A 320 13.90 -9.67 22.69
N PHE A 321 13.82 -8.43 22.21
CA PHE A 321 14.51 -8.00 21.00
C PHE A 321 16.03 -8.23 21.09
N TRP A 322 16.68 -7.78 22.17
CA TRP A 322 18.11 -7.98 22.35
C TRP A 322 18.51 -9.44 22.57
N GLN A 323 17.66 -10.26 23.20
CA GLN A 323 17.86 -11.71 23.29
C GLN A 323 17.80 -12.37 21.91
N HIS A 324 16.76 -12.04 21.14
CA HIS A 324 16.57 -12.57 19.79
C HIS A 324 17.73 -12.19 18.87
N LEU A 325 18.20 -10.94 18.93
CA LEU A 325 19.35 -10.49 18.14
C LEU A 325 20.62 -11.30 18.44
N ARG A 326 20.89 -11.63 19.73
CA ARG A 326 21.98 -12.52 20.09
C ARG A 326 21.81 -13.93 19.53
N ALA A 327 20.60 -14.42 19.47
CA ALA A 327 20.30 -15.73 18.86
C ALA A 327 20.50 -15.71 17.33
N VAL A 328 20.06 -14.65 16.65
CA VAL A 328 20.30 -14.45 15.19
C VAL A 328 21.80 -14.44 14.88
N ARG A 329 22.62 -13.80 15.72
CA ARG A 329 24.09 -13.86 15.58
C ARG A 329 24.63 -15.28 15.61
N ALA A 330 24.04 -16.16 16.45
CA ALA A 330 24.45 -17.54 16.59
C ALA A 330 23.84 -18.47 15.54
N ALA A 331 22.96 -17.98 14.69
CA ALA A 331 22.35 -18.75 13.61
C ALA A 331 23.40 -19.21 12.60
N THR A 332 23.16 -20.34 11.96
CA THR A 332 24.07 -20.94 10.99
C THR A 332 24.09 -20.15 9.67
N PRO A 333 25.18 -20.23 8.88
CA PRO A 333 25.21 -19.63 7.53
C PRO A 333 24.10 -20.13 6.61
N ALA A 334 23.61 -21.37 6.81
CA ALA A 334 22.47 -21.91 6.07
C ALA A 334 21.17 -21.20 6.43
N GLN A 335 20.97 -20.88 7.70
CA GLN A 335 19.83 -20.10 8.17
C GLN A 335 19.87 -18.66 7.66
N HIS A 336 21.01 -17.98 7.73
CA HIS A 336 21.14 -16.63 7.16
C HIS A 336 20.78 -16.61 5.67
N ARG A 337 21.28 -17.56 4.87
CA ARG A 337 20.91 -17.68 3.44
C ARG A 337 19.42 -17.95 3.23
N HIS A 338 18.83 -18.80 4.06
CA HIS A 338 17.41 -19.10 3.97
C HIS A 338 16.54 -17.87 4.19
N TYR A 339 16.82 -17.06 5.24
CA TYR A 339 16.07 -15.83 5.50
C TYR A 339 16.29 -14.77 4.41
N LEU A 340 17.51 -14.67 3.86
CA LEU A 340 17.77 -13.82 2.70
C LEU A 340 16.94 -14.25 1.48
N GLN A 341 16.88 -15.55 1.21
CA GLN A 341 16.05 -16.09 0.12
C GLN A 341 14.56 -15.76 0.31
N LEU A 342 14.05 -15.83 1.53
CA LEU A 342 12.68 -15.40 1.83
C LEU A 342 12.47 -13.91 1.55
N ALA A 343 13.39 -13.05 1.98
CA ALA A 343 13.33 -11.61 1.68
C ALA A 343 13.34 -11.34 0.16
N GLN A 344 14.18 -12.06 -0.59
CA GLN A 344 14.25 -11.96 -2.04
C GLN A 344 12.95 -12.45 -2.72
N GLN A 345 12.35 -13.53 -2.23
CA GLN A 345 11.07 -14.05 -2.73
C GLN A 345 9.93 -13.07 -2.48
N ASP A 346 9.85 -12.49 -1.28
CA ASP A 346 8.85 -11.49 -0.95
C ASP A 346 9.00 -10.23 -1.80
N PHE A 347 10.23 -9.78 -1.99
CA PHE A 347 10.52 -8.64 -2.86
C PHE A 347 10.14 -8.93 -4.33
N ALA A 348 10.44 -10.12 -4.84
CA ALA A 348 10.08 -10.56 -6.18
C ALA A 348 8.55 -10.67 -6.38
N ALA A 349 7.79 -10.91 -5.30
CA ALA A 349 6.33 -10.98 -5.34
C ALA A 349 5.64 -9.59 -5.34
N LEU A 350 6.37 -8.51 -5.08
CA LEU A 350 5.84 -7.14 -5.13
C LEU A 350 5.51 -6.73 -6.57
N SER A 351 4.62 -5.73 -6.72
CA SER A 351 4.33 -5.15 -8.04
C SER A 351 5.60 -4.57 -8.69
N PRO A 352 5.71 -4.55 -10.03
CA PRO A 352 6.90 -4.03 -10.72
C PRO A 352 7.28 -2.61 -10.28
N LEU A 353 6.29 -1.71 -10.10
CA LEU A 353 6.54 -0.36 -9.60
C LEU A 353 7.07 -0.35 -8.16
N THR A 354 6.55 -1.21 -7.30
CA THR A 354 7.03 -1.32 -5.90
C THR A 354 8.47 -1.86 -5.86
N GLN A 355 8.80 -2.85 -6.71
CA GLN A 355 10.17 -3.33 -6.86
C GLN A 355 11.12 -2.22 -7.36
N LEU A 356 10.69 -1.45 -8.38
CA LEU A 356 11.48 -0.33 -8.88
C LEU A 356 11.76 0.69 -7.79
N ARG A 357 10.73 1.07 -7.02
CA ARG A 357 10.85 1.97 -5.86
C ARG A 357 11.79 1.40 -4.80
N GLY A 358 11.64 0.13 -4.46
CA GLY A 358 12.49 -0.56 -3.50
C GLY A 358 13.97 -0.50 -3.89
N ARG A 359 14.29 -0.74 -5.16
CA ARG A 359 15.66 -0.63 -5.68
C ARG A 359 16.17 0.81 -5.65
N ALA A 360 15.37 1.76 -6.09
CA ALA A 360 15.76 3.17 -6.19
C ALA A 360 15.92 3.83 -4.81
N LEU A 361 15.10 3.44 -3.83
CA LEU A 361 15.07 4.02 -2.48
C LEU A 361 15.77 3.16 -1.42
N GLY A 362 16.26 1.96 -1.81
CA GLY A 362 17.16 1.14 -1.01
C GLY A 362 16.46 0.19 -0.03
N SER A 363 15.32 -0.38 -0.41
CA SER A 363 14.65 -1.46 0.32
C SER A 363 14.69 -2.82 -0.40
N ALA A 364 15.47 -2.93 -1.48
CA ALA A 364 15.66 -4.21 -2.16
C ALA A 364 16.67 -5.07 -1.38
N PRO A 365 16.45 -6.37 -1.21
CA PRO A 365 17.39 -7.27 -0.56
C PRO A 365 18.65 -7.45 -1.42
N SER A 366 19.79 -7.67 -0.75
CA SER A 366 21.08 -7.99 -1.39
C SER A 366 21.02 -9.35 -2.14
N ALA A 367 21.99 -9.56 -3.05
CA ALA A 367 22.12 -10.85 -3.75
C ALA A 367 22.61 -11.97 -2.82
N ASP A 368 23.58 -11.64 -1.97
CA ASP A 368 24.24 -12.55 -1.03
C ASP A 368 24.13 -12.04 0.40
N VAL A 369 24.34 -12.95 1.36
CA VAL A 369 24.43 -12.57 2.79
C VAL A 369 25.55 -11.54 2.94
N PRO A 370 25.29 -10.37 3.56
CA PRO A 370 26.32 -9.35 3.73
C PRO A 370 27.55 -9.89 4.46
N ALA A 371 28.73 -9.58 3.94
CA ALA A 371 30.00 -10.16 4.43
C ALA A 371 30.26 -9.88 5.92
N ASP A 372 29.85 -8.72 6.41
CA ASP A 372 30.02 -8.30 7.81
C ASP A 372 28.71 -8.41 8.64
N PHE A 373 27.76 -9.25 8.23
CA PHE A 373 26.48 -9.37 8.92
C PHE A 373 26.60 -9.66 10.42
N THR A 374 27.52 -10.55 10.79
CA THR A 374 27.78 -10.90 12.20
C THR A 374 28.41 -9.75 12.97
N GLY A 375 29.35 -9.03 12.37
CA GLY A 375 29.98 -7.83 12.94
C GLY A 375 28.97 -6.70 13.14
N PHE A 376 28.09 -6.50 12.16
CA PHE A 376 26.98 -5.56 12.25
C PHE A 376 26.06 -5.84 13.45
N ILE A 377 25.65 -7.11 13.65
CA ILE A 377 24.83 -7.51 14.81
C ILE A 377 25.53 -7.20 16.14
N VAL A 378 26.86 -7.38 16.22
CA VAL A 378 27.64 -7.08 17.43
C VAL A 378 27.68 -5.58 17.72
N ALA A 379 27.69 -4.74 16.69
CA ALA A 379 27.74 -3.29 16.82
C ALA A 379 26.41 -2.67 17.27
N LEU A 380 25.27 -3.27 16.92
CA LEU A 380 23.93 -2.71 17.19
C LEU A 380 23.67 -2.36 18.67
N PRO A 381 24.01 -3.18 19.68
CA PRO A 381 23.82 -2.83 21.09
C PRO A 381 24.66 -1.65 21.59
N GLN A 382 25.67 -1.23 20.81
CA GLN A 382 26.55 -0.10 21.13
C GLN A 382 26.10 1.20 20.45
N ALA A 383 25.11 1.11 19.54
CA ALA A 383 24.54 2.26 18.86
C ALA A 383 23.85 3.20 19.86
N SER A 384 23.89 4.50 19.60
CA SER A 384 23.06 5.45 20.35
C SER A 384 21.58 5.08 20.16
N CYS A 385 20.88 4.92 21.29
CA CYS A 385 19.54 4.37 21.30
C CYS A 385 18.56 5.36 21.93
N THR A 386 17.54 5.73 21.18
CA THR A 386 16.42 6.52 21.73
C THR A 386 15.16 5.65 21.80
N ARG A 387 14.33 5.93 22.79
CA ARG A 387 13.08 5.20 23.06
C ARG A 387 11.91 6.15 23.08
N LEU A 388 10.84 5.78 22.37
CA LEU A 388 9.59 6.50 22.41
C LEU A 388 8.46 5.53 22.76
N LEU A 389 7.65 5.90 23.74
CA LEU A 389 6.41 5.19 24.07
C LEU A 389 5.24 6.12 23.78
N THR A 390 4.21 5.60 23.12
CA THR A 390 2.97 6.34 22.88
C THR A 390 1.85 5.70 23.68
N GLN A 391 1.06 6.52 24.38
CA GLN A 391 -0.09 6.08 25.18
C GLN A 391 -1.28 7.02 24.96
N ARG A 392 -2.49 6.51 25.15
CA ARG A 392 -3.72 7.27 24.88
C ARG A 392 -4.11 8.23 25.98
N GLN A 393 -3.86 7.86 27.20
CA GLN A 393 -4.26 8.61 28.39
C GLN A 393 -3.04 8.85 29.26
N LEU A 394 -2.62 10.10 29.33
CA LEU A 394 -1.48 10.54 30.12
C LEU A 394 -1.80 11.85 30.81
N SER A 395 -1.21 12.05 32.01
CA SER A 395 -1.05 13.39 32.57
C SER A 395 0.18 14.01 31.92
N ALA A 396 -0.03 14.75 30.84
CA ALA A 396 1.02 15.25 29.99
C ALA A 396 1.00 16.78 29.90
N VAL A 397 2.12 17.36 29.48
CA VAL A 397 2.26 18.79 29.24
C VAL A 397 2.46 19.08 27.75
N PRO A 398 1.92 20.19 27.22
CA PRO A 398 2.10 20.59 25.85
C PRO A 398 3.58 20.80 25.52
N TYR A 399 3.98 20.33 24.36
CA TYR A 399 5.33 20.44 23.84
C TYR A 399 5.29 20.61 22.31
N THR A 400 6.03 21.56 21.78
CA THR A 400 6.02 21.85 20.33
C THR A 400 7.35 21.45 19.70
N THR A 401 7.29 20.64 18.65
CA THR A 401 8.43 20.27 17.82
C THR A 401 8.00 20.13 16.37
N GLN A 402 8.85 20.55 15.42
CA GLN A 402 8.60 20.45 13.98
C GLN A 402 7.22 20.99 13.52
N GLY A 403 6.74 22.05 14.15
CA GLY A 403 5.42 22.62 13.87
C GLY A 403 4.23 21.84 14.47
N PHE A 404 4.47 20.71 15.13
CA PHE A 404 3.44 19.89 15.77
C PHE A 404 3.38 20.16 17.28
N CYS A 405 2.16 20.17 17.81
CA CYS A 405 1.93 20.25 19.26
C CYS A 405 1.71 18.84 19.81
N LEU A 406 2.66 18.34 20.57
CA LEU A 406 2.62 17.04 21.22
C LEU A 406 2.26 17.23 22.71
N GLN A 407 1.79 16.16 23.34
CA GLN A 407 1.58 16.07 24.78
C GLN A 407 2.66 15.13 25.36
N ARG A 408 3.59 15.65 26.15
CA ARG A 408 4.76 14.91 26.67
C ARG A 408 4.62 14.65 28.16
N ALA A 409 5.00 13.45 28.59
CA ALA A 409 5.08 13.07 30.00
C ALA A 409 6.48 12.48 30.32
N PRO A 410 6.90 12.47 31.59
CA PRO A 410 8.13 11.79 32.00
C PRO A 410 7.97 10.26 31.81
N TRP A 411 9.06 9.61 31.38
CA TRP A 411 9.08 8.16 31.27
C TRP A 411 9.00 7.53 32.68
N PRO A 412 8.08 6.58 32.93
CA PRO A 412 7.97 5.93 34.22
C PRO A 412 9.20 5.09 34.53
N GLN A 413 9.77 5.24 35.74
CA GLN A 413 10.85 4.37 36.18
C GLN A 413 10.30 2.97 36.41
N THR A 414 10.72 2.01 35.62
CA THR A 414 10.33 0.61 35.77
C THR A 414 11.57 -0.23 36.02
N ALA A 415 11.54 -1.03 37.07
CA ALA A 415 12.63 -2.00 37.29
C ALA A 415 12.57 -3.08 36.21
N ALA A 416 13.69 -3.36 35.57
CA ALA A 416 13.82 -4.51 34.69
C ALA A 416 13.78 -5.80 35.53
N GLY A 417 12.76 -6.61 35.36
CA GLY A 417 12.70 -7.92 36.00
C GLY A 417 13.75 -8.89 35.40
N PRO A 418 14.08 -9.99 36.10
CA PRO A 418 14.98 -10.99 35.56
C PRO A 418 14.36 -11.64 34.29
N ILE A 419 15.20 -11.84 33.28
CA ILE A 419 14.77 -12.37 32.00
C ILE A 419 15.01 -13.87 31.98
N ALA A 420 13.93 -14.66 31.86
CA ALA A 420 14.09 -16.07 31.55
C ALA A 420 14.60 -16.24 30.11
N PRO A 421 15.53 -17.15 29.87
CA PRO A 421 15.99 -17.43 28.50
C PRO A 421 14.85 -17.98 27.67
N VAL A 422 14.71 -17.48 26.44
CA VAL A 422 13.74 -17.96 25.44
C VAL A 422 14.48 -18.89 24.48
N ASN A 423 13.84 -20.01 24.16
CA ASN A 423 14.34 -20.91 23.11
C ASN A 423 13.92 -20.38 21.74
N TRP A 424 14.85 -19.70 21.08
CA TRP A 424 14.67 -19.23 19.72
C TRP A 424 14.93 -20.34 18.72
N SER A 425 14.16 -20.42 17.64
CA SER A 425 14.37 -21.37 16.55
C SER A 425 14.34 -20.66 15.19
N PHE A 426 15.24 -21.07 14.30
CA PHE A 426 15.37 -20.52 12.97
C PHE A 426 15.33 -21.63 11.92
N TYR A 427 14.85 -21.30 10.74
CA TYR A 427 14.76 -22.22 9.61
C TYR A 427 16.01 -22.10 8.70
N PRO A 428 16.38 -23.20 7.97
CA PRO A 428 15.79 -24.52 8.11
C PRO A 428 16.10 -25.13 9.48
N CYS A 429 15.10 -25.83 10.05
CA CYS A 429 15.34 -26.64 11.26
C CYS A 429 16.18 -27.86 10.91
N ALA A 430 17.03 -28.29 11.87
CA ALA A 430 17.87 -29.48 11.69
C ALA A 430 17.03 -30.79 11.51
N ASP A 431 15.86 -30.83 12.08
CA ASP A 431 14.93 -31.97 11.98
C ASP A 431 14.03 -31.78 10.75
N VAL A 432 14.45 -32.30 9.61
CA VAL A 432 13.54 -32.61 8.50
C VAL A 432 12.65 -33.76 8.99
N LEU A 433 11.50 -33.41 9.53
CA LEU A 433 10.46 -34.40 9.81
C LEU A 433 10.19 -35.19 8.53
N HIS A 434 10.47 -36.49 8.55
CA HIS A 434 9.95 -37.44 7.55
C HIS A 434 8.44 -37.48 7.75
N LEU A 435 7.74 -36.58 7.03
CA LEU A 435 6.28 -36.55 7.04
C LEU A 435 5.79 -37.68 6.14
N PRO A 436 4.81 -38.48 6.60
CA PRO A 436 4.25 -39.55 5.80
C PRO A 436 3.65 -39.02 4.49
N ASP A 437 3.62 -39.88 3.47
CA ASP A 437 2.92 -39.55 2.22
C ASP A 437 1.44 -39.27 2.56
N LEU A 438 0.95 -38.14 2.14
CA LEU A 438 -0.43 -37.73 2.36
C LEU A 438 -1.37 -38.58 1.51
N PRO A 439 -2.50 -39.09 2.06
CA PRO A 439 -3.50 -39.79 1.26
C PRO A 439 -4.11 -38.86 0.21
N VAL A 440 -4.33 -39.37 -1.00
CA VAL A 440 -4.75 -38.61 -2.19
C VAL A 440 -6.28 -38.71 -2.41
N ASN A 441 -7.09 -38.69 -1.36
CA ASN A 441 -8.54 -38.85 -1.44
C ASN A 441 -9.24 -37.56 -0.96
N GLY A 442 -9.71 -36.75 -1.90
CA GLY A 442 -10.51 -35.54 -1.62
C GLY A 442 -11.53 -35.29 -2.74
N PRO A 443 -12.57 -34.46 -2.48
CA PRO A 443 -13.52 -34.08 -3.52
C PRO A 443 -12.78 -33.28 -4.61
N PRO A 444 -13.16 -33.45 -5.90
CA PRO A 444 -12.53 -32.68 -6.98
C PRO A 444 -12.77 -31.18 -6.78
N LEU A 445 -11.68 -30.42 -6.78
CA LEU A 445 -11.73 -28.96 -6.74
C LEU A 445 -12.12 -28.39 -8.11
N LEU A 446 -12.86 -27.28 -8.10
CA LEU A 446 -13.07 -26.50 -9.30
C LEU A 446 -11.72 -26.01 -9.83
N ARG A 447 -11.45 -26.28 -11.10
CA ARG A 447 -10.19 -25.88 -11.74
C ARG A 447 -10.39 -24.66 -12.62
N ALA A 448 -9.46 -23.71 -12.51
CA ALA A 448 -9.29 -22.57 -13.38
C ALA A 448 -7.99 -22.69 -14.17
N ASN A 449 -7.96 -22.11 -15.37
CA ASN A 449 -6.73 -22.06 -16.18
C ASN A 449 -5.76 -21.04 -15.55
N PRO A 450 -4.50 -21.43 -15.31
CA PRO A 450 -3.52 -20.53 -14.73
C PRO A 450 -3.10 -19.43 -15.71
N VAL A 451 -2.89 -18.24 -15.17
CA VAL A 451 -2.35 -17.07 -15.89
C VAL A 451 -0.90 -16.80 -15.50
N GLN A 452 -0.44 -17.43 -14.43
CA GLN A 452 0.94 -17.36 -13.95
C GLN A 452 1.47 -18.80 -13.74
N PRO A 453 2.77 -19.03 -13.90
CA PRO A 453 3.38 -20.35 -13.72
C PRO A 453 3.49 -20.73 -12.23
N ARG A 454 2.37 -20.80 -11.53
CA ARG A 454 2.27 -21.16 -10.12
C ARG A 454 0.98 -21.92 -9.90
N GLU A 455 1.00 -22.81 -8.92
CA GLU A 455 -0.18 -23.51 -8.46
C GLU A 455 -0.84 -22.68 -7.35
N THR A 456 -2.08 -22.28 -7.49
CA THR A 456 -2.77 -21.39 -6.55
C THR A 456 -4.06 -22.02 -6.04
N LEU A 457 -4.20 -22.10 -4.71
CA LEU A 457 -5.43 -22.47 -4.02
C LEU A 457 -6.10 -21.19 -3.49
N LEU A 458 -7.35 -20.97 -3.89
CA LEU A 458 -8.21 -19.94 -3.33
C LEU A 458 -9.24 -20.60 -2.42
N VAL A 459 -9.33 -20.15 -1.15
CA VAL A 459 -10.39 -20.53 -0.21
C VAL A 459 -11.07 -19.28 0.28
N ARG A 460 -12.40 -19.23 0.16
CA ARG A 460 -13.19 -18.05 0.52
C ARG A 460 -14.55 -18.45 1.09
N PRO A 461 -15.25 -17.57 1.81
CA PRO A 461 -16.66 -17.76 2.13
C PRO A 461 -17.51 -17.93 0.87
N ALA A 462 -18.62 -18.64 0.98
CA ALA A 462 -19.61 -18.71 -0.08
C ALA A 462 -20.05 -17.30 -0.52
N PHE A 463 -20.47 -17.15 -1.77
CA PHE A 463 -20.87 -15.85 -2.30
C PHE A 463 -21.98 -15.21 -1.47
N TYR A 464 -21.92 -13.90 -1.36
CA TYR A 464 -22.82 -13.07 -0.52
C TYR A 464 -22.73 -13.35 0.98
N HIS A 465 -21.60 -13.92 1.45
CA HIS A 465 -21.28 -14.03 2.86
C HIS A 465 -20.05 -13.16 3.18
N THR A 466 -20.21 -12.28 4.16
CA THR A 466 -19.10 -11.52 4.73
C THR A 466 -18.75 -12.06 6.12
N LEU A 467 -17.52 -11.85 6.53
CA LEU A 467 -17.08 -12.18 7.89
C LEU A 467 -17.22 -10.96 8.79
N SER A 468 -17.50 -11.17 10.07
CA SER A 468 -17.28 -10.12 11.04
C SER A 468 -15.79 -9.85 11.20
N ASP A 469 -15.44 -8.63 11.58
CA ASP A 469 -14.03 -8.26 11.82
C ASP A 469 -13.41 -9.11 12.94
N GLU A 470 -14.18 -9.45 13.97
CA GLU A 470 -13.76 -10.34 15.04
C GLU A 470 -13.39 -11.74 14.52
N ALA A 471 -14.23 -12.31 13.66
CA ALA A 471 -13.97 -13.61 13.06
C ALA A 471 -12.74 -13.57 12.15
N ALA A 472 -12.62 -12.54 11.32
CA ALA A 472 -11.49 -12.37 10.41
C ALA A 472 -10.17 -12.23 11.17
N LEU A 473 -10.14 -11.44 12.24
CA LEU A 473 -8.97 -11.26 13.12
C LEU A 473 -8.62 -12.55 13.87
N SER A 474 -9.62 -13.29 14.37
CA SER A 474 -9.40 -14.57 15.02
C SER A 474 -8.71 -15.57 14.10
N TRP A 475 -9.20 -15.73 12.87
CA TRP A 475 -8.55 -16.60 11.88
C TRP A 475 -7.19 -16.07 11.45
N GLN A 476 -7.01 -14.78 11.32
CA GLN A 476 -5.71 -14.19 11.02
C GLN A 476 -4.65 -14.60 12.06
N GLN A 477 -4.98 -14.54 13.34
CA GLN A 477 -4.05 -14.94 14.40
C GLN A 477 -3.72 -16.43 14.35
N GLN A 478 -4.70 -17.28 14.06
CA GLN A 478 -4.51 -18.71 13.98
C GLN A 478 -3.75 -19.15 12.72
N LEU A 479 -3.94 -18.43 11.62
CA LEU A 479 -3.28 -18.71 10.34
C LEU A 479 -1.81 -18.25 10.34
N ARG A 480 -1.47 -17.13 10.99
CA ARG A 480 -0.13 -16.52 10.94
C ARG A 480 1.03 -17.52 11.14
N PRO A 481 1.14 -18.29 12.24
CA PRO A 481 2.26 -19.19 12.43
C PRO A 481 2.30 -20.33 11.41
N ARG A 482 1.12 -20.77 10.92
CA ARG A 482 1.00 -21.82 9.93
C ARG A 482 1.37 -21.33 8.52
N LEU A 483 0.99 -20.11 8.16
CA LEU A 483 1.39 -19.46 6.91
C LEU A 483 2.89 -19.16 6.91
N ALA A 484 3.47 -18.82 8.05
CA ALA A 484 4.90 -18.65 8.19
C ALA A 484 5.63 -20.00 8.00
N ALA A 485 5.14 -21.09 8.60
CA ALA A 485 5.71 -22.42 8.37
C ALA A 485 5.59 -22.86 6.89
N LEU A 486 4.47 -22.56 6.24
CA LEU A 486 4.27 -22.77 4.80
C LEU A 486 5.31 -21.99 3.97
N ARG A 487 5.56 -20.73 4.34
CA ARG A 487 6.56 -19.88 3.68
C ARG A 487 7.97 -20.47 3.79
N HIS A 488 8.36 -20.94 4.97
CA HIS A 488 9.64 -21.61 5.17
C HIS A 488 9.77 -22.92 4.38
N ALA A 489 8.65 -23.56 4.05
CA ALA A 489 8.59 -24.73 3.21
C ALA A 489 8.53 -24.43 1.69
N GLY A 490 8.66 -23.16 1.29
CA GLY A 490 8.71 -22.71 -0.10
C GLY A 490 7.34 -22.35 -0.71
N GLY A 491 6.24 -22.45 0.04
CA GLY A 491 4.94 -21.94 -0.37
C GLY A 491 4.77 -20.46 0.05
N SER A 492 3.70 -19.84 -0.38
CA SER A 492 3.27 -18.56 0.19
C SER A 492 1.78 -18.58 0.47
N GLY A 493 1.35 -17.92 1.54
CA GLY A 493 -0.05 -17.86 1.90
C GLY A 493 -0.43 -16.48 2.43
N ARG A 494 -1.61 -16.01 2.03
CA ARG A 494 -2.12 -14.70 2.44
C ARG A 494 -3.57 -14.83 2.90
N TRP A 495 -3.83 -14.37 4.11
CA TRP A 495 -5.18 -14.09 4.59
C TRP A 495 -5.45 -12.61 4.35
N GLN A 496 -6.28 -12.30 3.38
CA GLN A 496 -6.49 -10.94 2.90
C GLN A 496 -7.94 -10.63 2.62
N GLN A 497 -8.30 -9.37 2.76
CA GLN A 497 -9.59 -8.86 2.31
C GLN A 497 -9.47 -8.33 0.87
N GLN A 498 -10.21 -8.91 -0.06
CA GLN A 498 -10.30 -8.43 -1.43
C GLN A 498 -11.76 -8.10 -1.76
N GLN A 499 -12.00 -6.88 -2.22
CA GLN A 499 -13.35 -6.40 -2.54
C GLN A 499 -14.38 -6.60 -1.40
N GLY A 500 -13.94 -6.44 -0.15
CA GLY A 500 -14.79 -6.62 1.04
C GLY A 500 -15.02 -8.07 1.47
N VAL A 501 -14.34 -9.04 0.83
CA VAL A 501 -14.42 -10.47 1.19
C VAL A 501 -13.06 -10.93 1.71
N TRP A 502 -13.02 -11.51 2.90
CA TRP A 502 -11.84 -12.16 3.43
C TRP A 502 -11.62 -13.51 2.77
N GLN A 503 -10.40 -13.77 2.33
CA GLN A 503 -10.03 -14.99 1.62
C GLN A 503 -8.61 -15.44 1.95
N LEU A 504 -8.39 -16.74 1.88
CA LEU A 504 -7.09 -17.37 1.98
C LEU A 504 -6.60 -17.71 0.56
N VAL A 505 -5.48 -17.15 0.18
CA VAL A 505 -4.79 -17.45 -1.09
C VAL A 505 -3.48 -18.15 -0.75
N ILE A 506 -3.27 -19.34 -1.30
CA ILE A 506 -2.04 -20.11 -1.13
C ILE A 506 -1.42 -20.36 -2.49
N ASP A 507 -0.20 -19.88 -2.68
CA ASP A 507 0.59 -20.13 -3.89
C ASP A 507 1.68 -21.16 -3.58
N LEU A 508 1.80 -22.16 -4.44
CA LEU A 508 2.74 -23.28 -4.31
C LEU A 508 3.64 -23.33 -5.53
N PRO A 509 4.96 -23.57 -5.38
CA PRO A 509 5.86 -23.78 -6.50
C PRO A 509 5.65 -25.19 -7.09
N ASP A 510 6.12 -25.42 -8.32
CA ASP A 510 5.96 -26.70 -9.04
C ASP A 510 6.51 -27.93 -8.28
N ASN A 511 7.54 -27.76 -7.45
CA ASN A 511 8.18 -28.81 -6.64
C ASN A 511 7.82 -28.71 -5.15
N ALA A 512 6.56 -28.53 -4.83
CA ALA A 512 6.06 -28.08 -3.56
C ALA A 512 5.92 -29.15 -2.45
N LYS A 513 6.60 -30.32 -2.51
CA LYS A 513 6.40 -31.38 -1.50
C LYS A 513 6.43 -30.88 -0.04
N PRO A 514 7.43 -30.10 0.42
CA PRO A 514 7.44 -29.60 1.80
C PRO A 514 6.26 -28.65 2.10
N ALA A 515 5.89 -27.79 1.14
CA ALA A 515 4.77 -26.87 1.29
C ALA A 515 3.41 -27.59 1.32
N LEU A 516 3.24 -28.62 0.49
CA LEU A 516 2.02 -29.47 0.50
C LEU A 516 1.78 -30.13 1.86
N GLN A 517 2.84 -30.54 2.54
CA GLN A 517 2.76 -31.14 3.87
C GLN A 517 2.28 -30.16 4.95
N GLN A 518 2.41 -28.84 4.74
CA GLN A 518 1.90 -27.80 5.63
C GLN A 518 0.41 -27.47 5.39
N LEU A 519 -0.12 -27.78 4.20
CA LEU A 519 -1.50 -27.41 3.83
C LEU A 519 -2.58 -27.91 4.81
N PRO A 520 -2.60 -29.17 5.25
CA PRO A 520 -3.64 -29.64 6.17
C PRO A 520 -3.67 -28.81 7.46
N GLY A 521 -2.50 -28.47 8.01
CA GLY A 521 -2.39 -27.63 9.20
C GLY A 521 -2.88 -26.21 8.99
N VAL A 522 -2.62 -25.63 7.80
CA VAL A 522 -3.15 -24.30 7.44
C VAL A 522 -4.67 -24.35 7.31
N LEU A 523 -5.20 -25.31 6.59
CA LEU A 523 -6.63 -25.41 6.31
C LEU A 523 -7.44 -25.77 7.55
N ALA A 524 -6.93 -26.62 8.43
CA ALA A 524 -7.57 -26.93 9.72
C ALA A 524 -7.80 -25.70 10.61
N ALA A 525 -7.00 -24.64 10.43
CA ALA A 525 -7.19 -23.38 11.15
C ALA A 525 -8.54 -22.72 10.85
N LEU A 526 -9.10 -22.92 9.66
CA LEU A 526 -10.40 -22.35 9.27
C LEU A 526 -11.59 -23.03 10.01
N ASN A 527 -11.40 -24.20 10.58
CA ASN A 527 -12.39 -24.89 11.43
C ASN A 527 -12.26 -24.52 12.91
N ALA A 528 -11.21 -23.81 13.29
CA ALA A 528 -11.00 -23.45 14.68
C ALA A 528 -12.07 -22.44 15.16
N PRO A 529 -12.51 -22.54 16.43
CA PRO A 529 -13.52 -21.65 16.97
C PRO A 529 -13.03 -20.20 16.94
N VAL A 530 -13.94 -19.29 16.58
CA VAL A 530 -13.69 -17.84 16.61
C VAL A 530 -13.49 -17.41 18.06
N GLN A 531 -12.34 -16.83 18.35
CA GLN A 531 -12.02 -16.26 19.65
C GLN A 531 -12.34 -14.76 19.62
N PRO A 532 -13.05 -14.22 20.62
CA PRO A 532 -13.30 -12.80 20.70
C PRO A 532 -11.97 -12.02 20.68
N GLN A 533 -11.86 -11.09 19.75
CA GLN A 533 -10.71 -10.22 19.62
C GLN A 533 -11.18 -8.78 19.77
N PRO A 534 -10.48 -7.94 20.53
CA PRO A 534 -10.79 -6.53 20.56
C PRO A 534 -10.53 -5.94 19.17
N HIS A 535 -11.59 -5.75 18.40
CA HIS A 535 -11.51 -5.01 17.15
C HIS A 535 -11.32 -3.53 17.44
N ARG A 536 -10.39 -2.95 16.76
CA ARG A 536 -10.17 -1.53 16.81
C ARG A 536 -10.14 -0.98 15.40
N ALA A 537 -11.12 -0.12 15.10
CA ALA A 537 -11.08 0.68 13.88
C ALA A 537 -9.84 1.59 13.93
N ALA A 538 -8.96 1.48 12.95
CA ALA A 538 -7.92 2.46 12.75
C ALA A 538 -8.58 3.81 12.43
N GLN A 539 -8.12 4.90 13.03
CA GLN A 539 -8.59 6.22 12.63
C GLN A 539 -8.03 6.54 11.25
N SER A 540 -8.87 6.43 10.26
CA SER A 540 -8.63 6.84 8.89
C SER A 540 -9.53 8.04 8.56
N ILE A 541 -9.26 8.72 7.43
CA ILE A 541 -10.17 9.77 6.96
C ILE A 541 -11.60 9.22 6.84
N VAL A 542 -12.59 10.05 7.10
CA VAL A 542 -13.99 9.63 7.26
C VAL A 542 -14.49 8.77 6.11
N ILE A 543 -14.19 9.16 4.87
CA ILE A 543 -14.63 8.38 3.71
C ILE A 543 -14.04 6.98 3.68
N ARG A 544 -12.80 6.78 4.18
CA ARG A 544 -12.18 5.46 4.26
C ARG A 544 -12.91 4.58 5.28
N GLN A 545 -13.30 5.14 6.42
CA GLN A 545 -14.12 4.41 7.40
C GLN A 545 -15.46 3.96 6.81
N LEU A 546 -16.12 4.82 5.98
CA LEU A 546 -17.33 4.44 5.29
C LEU A 546 -17.09 3.32 4.26
N LEU A 547 -15.96 3.36 3.54
CA LEU A 547 -15.57 2.32 2.58
C LEU A 547 -15.29 0.98 3.27
N GLU A 548 -14.60 1.00 4.41
CA GLU A 548 -14.29 -0.19 5.22
C GLU A 548 -15.58 -0.82 5.79
N ALA A 549 -16.53 0.00 6.20
CA ALA A 549 -17.80 -0.49 6.74
C ALA A 549 -18.78 -1.00 5.66
N LEU A 550 -18.64 -0.58 4.41
CA LEU A 550 -19.60 -0.87 3.34
C LEU A 550 -19.91 -2.37 3.16
N PRO A 551 -18.95 -3.32 3.18
CA PRO A 551 -19.24 -4.74 3.02
C PRO A 551 -20.24 -5.28 4.05
N GLN A 552 -20.03 -4.97 5.32
CA GLN A 552 -20.92 -5.40 6.43
C GLN A 552 -22.24 -4.63 6.45
N GLN A 553 -22.28 -3.46 5.82
CA GLN A 553 -23.50 -2.67 5.67
C GLN A 553 -24.31 -3.07 4.43
N LEU A 554 -23.72 -3.83 3.50
CA LEU A 554 -24.43 -4.41 2.35
C LEU A 554 -25.00 -5.80 2.70
N LEU A 555 -24.26 -6.59 3.43
CA LEU A 555 -24.58 -7.97 3.78
C LEU A 555 -24.37 -8.20 5.28
N ALA A 556 -25.28 -8.91 5.92
CA ALA A 556 -25.09 -9.31 7.31
C ALA A 556 -23.88 -10.26 7.45
N PRO A 557 -22.94 -10.00 8.38
CA PRO A 557 -21.79 -10.88 8.57
C PRO A 557 -22.22 -12.24 9.14
N ALA A 558 -21.58 -13.30 8.65
CA ALA A 558 -21.76 -14.67 9.13
C ALA A 558 -20.67 -15.02 10.16
N ALA A 559 -21.09 -15.57 11.30
CA ALA A 559 -20.14 -16.04 12.32
C ALA A 559 -19.41 -17.32 11.88
N HIS A 560 -20.10 -18.19 11.12
CA HIS A 560 -19.57 -19.43 10.59
C HIS A 560 -19.97 -19.54 9.11
N PRO A 561 -19.14 -19.05 8.18
CA PRO A 561 -19.43 -19.12 6.77
C PRO A 561 -19.26 -20.55 6.25
N ALA A 562 -20.04 -20.92 5.25
CA ALA A 562 -19.71 -22.06 4.41
C ALA A 562 -18.50 -21.66 3.54
N TRP A 563 -17.47 -22.51 3.52
CA TRP A 563 -16.28 -22.28 2.71
C TRP A 563 -16.42 -22.91 1.33
N GLN A 564 -15.87 -22.24 0.33
CA GLN A 564 -15.70 -22.76 -1.03
C GLN A 564 -14.27 -22.57 -1.48
N ALA A 565 -13.80 -23.43 -2.39
CA ALA A 565 -12.44 -23.38 -2.87
C ALA A 565 -12.37 -23.62 -4.38
N ALA A 566 -11.34 -23.04 -5.00
CA ALA A 566 -10.97 -23.31 -6.37
C ALA A 566 -9.46 -23.41 -6.50
N TRP A 567 -9.05 -24.22 -7.46
CA TRP A 567 -7.67 -24.47 -7.81
C TRP A 567 -7.35 -23.82 -9.16
N CYS A 568 -6.26 -23.11 -9.25
CA CYS A 568 -5.73 -22.53 -10.48
C CYS A 568 -4.31 -23.06 -10.70
N GLY A 569 -4.14 -24.02 -11.60
CA GLY A 569 -2.87 -24.68 -11.84
C GLY A 569 -2.97 -25.88 -12.75
N HIS A 570 -1.80 -26.45 -13.10
CA HIS A 570 -1.69 -27.59 -14.02
C HIS A 570 -1.55 -28.95 -13.31
N SER A 571 -0.99 -28.97 -12.08
CA SER A 571 -0.65 -30.18 -11.38
C SER A 571 -1.89 -30.86 -10.78
N GLU A 572 -2.22 -32.05 -11.29
CA GLU A 572 -3.29 -32.90 -10.75
C GLU A 572 -2.94 -33.39 -9.33
N SER A 573 -1.70 -33.80 -9.12
CA SER A 573 -1.23 -34.31 -7.82
C SER A 573 -1.36 -33.23 -6.74
N VAL A 574 -0.95 -31.99 -7.03
CA VAL A 574 -1.04 -30.87 -6.08
C VAL A 574 -2.50 -30.52 -5.78
N SER A 575 -3.36 -30.52 -6.81
CA SER A 575 -4.80 -30.30 -6.66
C SER A 575 -5.46 -31.36 -5.75
N GLN A 576 -5.11 -32.63 -5.90
CA GLN A 576 -5.65 -33.74 -5.08
C GLN A 576 -5.19 -33.66 -3.62
N HIS A 577 -3.94 -33.26 -3.36
CA HIS A 577 -3.47 -33.03 -1.99
C HIS A 577 -4.19 -31.84 -1.34
N ALA A 578 -4.42 -30.76 -2.09
CA ALA A 578 -5.19 -29.62 -1.61
C ALA A 578 -6.65 -30.02 -1.30
N ALA A 579 -7.27 -30.81 -2.18
CA ALA A 579 -8.62 -31.32 -1.98
C ALA A 579 -8.74 -32.18 -0.72
N HIS A 580 -7.76 -33.02 -0.42
CA HIS A 580 -7.73 -33.82 0.80
C HIS A 580 -7.71 -32.93 2.05
N GLY A 581 -6.83 -31.92 2.10
CA GLY A 581 -6.77 -30.97 3.22
C GLY A 581 -8.05 -30.14 3.41
N LEU A 582 -8.84 -29.98 2.35
CA LEU A 582 -10.10 -29.24 2.37
C LEU A 582 -11.32 -30.10 2.71
N SER A 583 -11.21 -31.42 2.74
CA SER A 583 -12.35 -32.34 2.91
C SER A 583 -13.16 -32.10 4.20
N GLU A 584 -12.52 -31.56 5.25
CA GLU A 584 -13.17 -31.21 6.51
C GLU A 584 -13.66 -29.75 6.57
N VAL A 585 -13.20 -28.89 5.64
CA VAL A 585 -13.41 -27.42 5.67
C VAL A 585 -14.46 -27.01 4.65
N VAL A 586 -14.40 -27.57 3.44
CA VAL A 586 -15.22 -27.14 2.30
C VAL A 586 -16.43 -28.05 2.13
N GLN A 587 -17.60 -27.46 2.06
CA GLN A 587 -18.80 -28.22 1.68
C GLN A 587 -18.70 -28.61 0.20
N THR A 588 -18.91 -29.88 -0.09
CA THR A 588 -18.76 -30.51 -1.41
C THR A 588 -19.79 -30.06 -2.44
N GLN A 589 -20.87 -29.40 -2.01
CA GLN A 589 -21.78 -28.70 -2.91
C GLN A 589 -21.89 -27.23 -2.48
N PRO A 590 -21.47 -26.30 -3.31
CA PRO A 590 -21.75 -24.91 -3.04
C PRO A 590 -23.27 -24.75 -3.00
N ALA A 591 -23.77 -24.22 -1.89
CA ALA A 591 -25.17 -23.77 -1.85
C ALA A 591 -25.40 -22.82 -3.03
N PRO A 592 -26.52 -22.93 -3.78
CA PRO A 592 -26.83 -21.99 -4.85
C PRO A 592 -26.68 -20.57 -4.29
N ALA A 593 -26.03 -19.68 -5.03
CA ALA A 593 -25.86 -18.29 -4.64
C ALA A 593 -27.28 -17.69 -4.48
N CYS A 594 -27.85 -17.83 -3.30
CA CYS A 594 -29.06 -17.15 -2.94
C CYS A 594 -28.72 -15.68 -2.89
N ALA A 595 -29.35 -14.84 -3.69
CA ALA A 595 -29.24 -13.41 -3.55
C ALA A 595 -29.68 -13.07 -2.12
N ALA A 596 -28.68 -13.01 -1.22
CA ALA A 596 -28.92 -12.62 0.17
C ALA A 596 -29.65 -11.29 0.15
N ALA A 597 -30.54 -11.07 1.10
CA ALA A 597 -31.25 -9.82 1.20
C ALA A 597 -30.24 -8.67 1.39
N LEU A 598 -29.92 -7.99 0.28
CA LEU A 598 -29.07 -6.82 0.33
C LEU A 598 -29.72 -5.77 1.24
N GLN A 599 -28.94 -5.23 2.14
CA GLN A 599 -29.38 -4.12 2.96
C GLN A 599 -29.42 -2.84 2.14
N HIS A 600 -30.55 -2.16 2.17
CA HIS A 600 -30.82 -0.92 1.45
C HIS A 600 -31.01 0.26 2.41
N GLY A 601 -31.08 1.48 1.85
CA GLY A 601 -31.37 2.68 2.60
C GLY A 601 -30.15 3.36 3.17
N VAL A 602 -30.33 4.09 4.27
CA VAL A 602 -29.32 4.98 4.87
C VAL A 602 -28.85 4.41 6.19
N SER A 603 -27.53 4.35 6.38
CA SER A 603 -26.89 4.12 7.69
C SER A 603 -25.96 5.27 8.03
N ALA A 604 -26.00 5.67 9.28
CA ALA A 604 -25.08 6.65 9.85
C ALA A 604 -24.03 5.92 10.70
N LEU A 605 -22.75 6.20 10.42
CA LEU A 605 -21.62 5.68 11.19
C LEU A 605 -21.10 6.80 12.10
N ARG A 606 -20.79 6.48 13.34
CA ARG A 606 -20.15 7.43 14.25
C ARG A 606 -18.69 7.56 13.89
N CYS A 607 -18.26 8.76 13.56
CA CYS A 607 -16.90 9.09 13.21
C CYS A 607 -16.48 10.36 13.94
N ALA A 608 -15.35 10.30 14.63
CA ALA A 608 -14.77 11.46 15.30
C ALA A 608 -14.08 12.38 14.27
N ALA A 609 -14.85 13.15 13.49
CA ALA A 609 -14.31 14.10 12.53
C ALA A 609 -15.27 15.26 12.27
N ASN A 610 -14.70 16.41 11.89
CA ASN A 610 -15.46 17.62 11.57
C ASN A 610 -16.07 17.60 10.17
N ASP A 611 -15.49 16.84 9.26
CA ASP A 611 -15.91 16.75 7.87
C ASP A 611 -17.21 15.96 7.70
N GLN A 612 -17.92 16.25 6.62
CA GLN A 612 -19.08 15.47 6.20
C GLN A 612 -18.69 14.54 5.04
N ALA A 613 -19.00 13.28 5.17
CA ALA A 613 -18.77 12.30 4.13
C ALA A 613 -20.05 11.56 3.72
N LEU A 614 -20.09 11.18 2.46
CA LEU A 614 -21.17 10.42 1.86
C LEU A 614 -20.59 9.34 0.96
N LEU A 615 -21.01 8.10 1.18
CA LEU A 615 -20.73 6.97 0.30
C LEU A 615 -22.06 6.41 -0.22
N LEU A 616 -22.28 6.57 -1.51
CA LEU A 616 -23.46 6.01 -2.19
C LEU A 616 -23.02 4.81 -3.03
N PHE A 617 -23.57 3.64 -2.73
CA PHE A 617 -23.40 2.44 -3.52
C PHE A 617 -24.72 2.06 -4.20
N ILE A 618 -24.68 1.91 -5.53
CA ILE A 618 -25.83 1.57 -6.36
C ILE A 618 -25.58 0.18 -6.95
N PRO A 619 -26.22 -0.87 -6.44
CA PRO A 619 -26.05 -2.24 -6.94
C PRO A 619 -26.46 -2.36 -8.41
N LEU A 620 -25.80 -3.25 -9.13
CA LEU A 620 -26.11 -3.61 -10.50
C LEU A 620 -27.60 -4.03 -10.61
N PRO A 621 -28.37 -3.45 -11.53
CA PRO A 621 -29.82 -3.71 -11.62
C PRO A 621 -30.18 -5.13 -12.05
N ALA A 622 -29.34 -5.77 -12.87
CA ALA A 622 -29.53 -7.15 -13.32
C ALA A 622 -28.19 -7.90 -13.22
N ALA A 623 -28.22 -9.09 -12.67
CA ALA A 623 -27.03 -9.90 -12.46
C ALA A 623 -26.71 -10.75 -13.70
N ASP A 624 -26.34 -10.09 -14.79
CA ASP A 624 -25.90 -10.73 -16.05
C ASP A 624 -24.67 -10.04 -16.62
N ASP A 625 -23.93 -10.74 -17.49
CA ASP A 625 -22.65 -10.28 -18.05
C ASP A 625 -22.80 -9.01 -18.89
N ALA A 626 -23.89 -8.89 -19.64
CA ALA A 626 -24.17 -7.73 -20.49
C ALA A 626 -24.44 -6.46 -19.66
N SER A 627 -25.20 -6.60 -18.55
CA SER A 627 -25.45 -5.52 -17.60
C SER A 627 -24.17 -5.13 -16.85
N LEU A 628 -23.31 -6.09 -16.52
CA LEU A 628 -22.01 -5.83 -15.89
C LEU A 628 -21.08 -5.06 -16.84
N ALA A 629 -20.96 -5.51 -18.09
CA ALA A 629 -20.15 -4.82 -19.10
C ALA A 629 -20.65 -3.37 -19.32
N ALA A 630 -21.98 -3.17 -19.39
CA ALA A 630 -22.57 -1.85 -19.54
C ALA A 630 -22.31 -0.94 -18.30
N LEU A 631 -22.42 -1.48 -17.09
CA LEU A 631 -22.11 -0.73 -15.86
C LEU A 631 -20.64 -0.28 -15.83
N ARG A 632 -19.71 -1.16 -16.21
CA ARG A 632 -18.28 -0.84 -16.25
C ARG A 632 -17.97 0.23 -17.31
N ALA A 633 -18.60 0.17 -18.48
CA ALA A 633 -18.49 1.23 -19.49
C ALA A 633 -19.03 2.56 -18.99
N LEU A 634 -20.20 2.56 -18.32
CA LEU A 634 -20.74 3.76 -17.68
C LEU A 634 -19.79 4.35 -16.63
N ALA A 635 -19.13 3.52 -15.85
CA ALA A 635 -18.15 3.98 -14.85
C ALA A 635 -16.94 4.68 -15.49
N LEU A 636 -16.43 4.18 -16.63
CA LEU A 636 -15.37 4.86 -17.40
C LEU A 636 -15.80 6.27 -17.86
N MET A 637 -17.06 6.44 -18.20
CA MET A 637 -17.61 7.74 -18.53
C MET A 637 -17.77 8.63 -17.30
N PHE A 638 -18.25 8.08 -16.19
CA PHE A 638 -18.66 8.87 -15.03
C PHE A 638 -17.46 9.37 -14.22
N GLU A 639 -16.42 8.58 -14.05
CA GLU A 639 -15.29 8.89 -13.19
C GLU A 639 -14.63 10.24 -13.52
N PRO A 640 -14.15 10.51 -14.74
CA PRO A 640 -13.52 11.79 -15.07
C PRO A 640 -14.52 12.95 -15.02
N ARG A 641 -15.77 12.75 -15.47
CA ARG A 641 -16.80 13.81 -15.47
C ARG A 641 -17.25 14.19 -14.07
N PHE A 642 -17.41 13.19 -13.19
CA PHE A 642 -17.76 13.42 -11.79
C PHE A 642 -16.68 14.21 -11.06
N PHE A 643 -15.44 13.83 -11.27
CA PHE A 643 -14.28 14.53 -10.71
C PHE A 643 -14.19 15.97 -11.24
N GLN A 644 -14.20 16.15 -12.55
CA GLN A 644 -14.13 17.48 -13.19
C GLN A 644 -15.23 18.40 -12.67
N ARG A 645 -16.47 17.93 -12.69
CA ARG A 645 -17.63 18.75 -12.31
C ARG A 645 -17.65 19.10 -10.82
N LEU A 646 -17.43 18.13 -9.95
CA LEU A 646 -17.63 18.31 -8.51
C LEU A 646 -16.35 18.77 -7.79
N ARG A 647 -15.20 18.30 -8.23
CA ARG A 647 -13.92 18.66 -7.60
C ARG A 647 -13.34 19.96 -8.19
N VAL A 648 -13.32 20.06 -9.52
CA VAL A 648 -12.64 21.17 -10.20
C VAL A 648 -13.56 22.37 -10.36
N GLU A 649 -14.76 22.19 -10.95
CA GLU A 649 -15.68 23.30 -11.26
C GLU A 649 -16.46 23.81 -10.05
N GLN A 650 -17.03 22.89 -9.25
CA GLN A 650 -17.88 23.22 -8.11
C GLN A 650 -17.14 23.25 -6.76
N GLN A 651 -15.93 22.73 -6.68
CA GLN A 651 -15.08 22.70 -5.49
C GLN A 651 -15.80 22.18 -4.22
N ILE A 652 -16.61 21.13 -4.39
CA ILE A 652 -17.49 20.62 -3.33
C ILE A 652 -16.71 20.06 -2.15
N GLY A 653 -15.56 19.42 -2.39
CA GLY A 653 -14.75 18.79 -1.36
C GLY A 653 -13.45 18.24 -1.93
N TYR A 654 -12.64 17.63 -1.07
CA TYR A 654 -11.33 17.11 -1.46
C TYR A 654 -11.34 15.60 -1.80
N VAL A 655 -12.38 14.86 -1.41
CA VAL A 655 -12.62 13.51 -1.92
C VAL A 655 -13.83 13.55 -2.83
N VAL A 656 -13.62 13.20 -4.09
CA VAL A 656 -14.67 13.12 -5.13
C VAL A 656 -14.33 11.95 -6.04
N SER A 657 -15.14 10.91 -6.05
CA SER A 657 -14.91 9.71 -6.87
C SER A 657 -16.23 9.08 -7.30
N ALA A 658 -16.30 8.63 -8.54
CA ALA A 658 -17.41 7.82 -9.07
C ALA A 658 -16.82 6.67 -9.89
N ARG A 659 -16.96 5.42 -9.45
CA ARG A 659 -16.33 4.28 -10.11
C ARG A 659 -17.18 3.01 -10.00
N TYR A 660 -16.94 2.08 -10.90
CA TYR A 660 -17.37 0.70 -10.70
C TYR A 660 -16.63 0.10 -9.51
N GLN A 661 -17.36 -0.60 -8.66
CA GLN A 661 -16.76 -1.35 -7.56
C GLN A 661 -17.57 -2.63 -7.32
N ARG A 662 -16.85 -3.74 -7.11
CA ARG A 662 -17.42 -4.94 -6.52
C ARG A 662 -17.20 -4.90 -5.03
N VAL A 663 -18.24 -5.07 -4.23
CA VAL A 663 -18.15 -5.05 -2.76
C VAL A 663 -18.93 -6.23 -2.22
N ALA A 664 -18.28 -7.12 -1.47
CA ALA A 664 -18.90 -8.32 -0.91
C ALA A 664 -19.69 -9.12 -1.96
N ASP A 665 -19.08 -9.33 -3.13
CA ASP A 665 -19.61 -10.00 -4.31
C ASP A 665 -20.73 -9.25 -5.08
N VAL A 666 -21.15 -8.11 -4.59
CA VAL A 666 -22.15 -7.26 -5.24
C VAL A 666 -21.46 -6.28 -6.18
N ASP A 667 -21.77 -6.38 -7.47
CA ASP A 667 -21.31 -5.43 -8.47
C ASP A 667 -22.14 -4.14 -8.39
N GLY A 668 -21.51 -2.96 -8.47
CA GLY A 668 -22.24 -1.70 -8.36
C GLY A 668 -21.44 -0.47 -8.79
N LEU A 669 -22.15 0.66 -8.85
CA LEU A 669 -21.55 1.99 -9.01
C LEU A 669 -21.40 2.62 -7.63
N GLN A 670 -20.18 3.03 -7.31
CA GLN A 670 -19.83 3.69 -6.06
C GLN A 670 -19.54 5.16 -6.30
N LEU A 671 -20.23 6.05 -5.56
CA LEU A 671 -19.95 7.48 -5.52
C LEU A 671 -19.52 7.86 -4.10
N ALA A 672 -18.36 8.50 -3.97
CA ALA A 672 -17.78 8.89 -2.68
C ALA A 672 -17.48 10.38 -2.68
N LEU A 673 -17.95 11.09 -1.66
CA LEU A 673 -17.75 12.52 -1.46
C LEU A 673 -17.36 12.81 -0.01
N GLN A 674 -16.35 13.66 0.20
CA GLN A 674 -16.03 14.22 1.51
C GLN A 674 -15.79 15.73 1.40
N SER A 675 -16.43 16.50 2.27
CA SER A 675 -16.39 17.95 2.27
C SER A 675 -16.26 18.51 3.69
N PRO A 676 -15.44 19.54 3.89
CA PRO A 676 -15.34 20.18 5.20
C PRO A 676 -16.55 21.08 5.53
N SER A 677 -17.31 21.52 4.52
CA SER A 677 -18.34 22.55 4.67
C SER A 677 -19.75 22.15 4.22
N ILE A 678 -19.88 21.11 3.36
CA ILE A 678 -21.15 20.75 2.73
C ILE A 678 -21.77 19.54 3.43
N GLY A 679 -23.03 19.68 3.90
CA GLY A 679 -23.74 18.61 4.57
C GLY A 679 -24.14 17.46 3.64
N TRP A 680 -24.26 16.24 4.16
CA TRP A 680 -24.49 15.01 3.41
C TRP A 680 -25.76 15.05 2.51
N ARG A 681 -26.84 15.79 2.92
CA ARG A 681 -28.05 15.92 2.10
C ARG A 681 -27.77 16.65 0.79
N THR A 682 -26.99 17.72 0.85
CA THR A 682 -26.55 18.47 -0.33
C THR A 682 -25.59 17.65 -1.18
N LEU A 683 -24.63 16.92 -0.56
CA LEU A 683 -23.77 15.99 -1.28
C LEU A 683 -24.59 14.93 -2.04
N LEU A 684 -25.63 14.38 -1.44
CA LEU A 684 -26.54 13.44 -2.12
C LEU A 684 -27.30 14.10 -3.28
N GLN A 685 -27.67 15.39 -3.15
CA GLN A 685 -28.30 16.13 -4.26
C GLN A 685 -27.36 16.27 -5.44
N HIS A 686 -26.06 16.56 -5.20
CA HIS A 686 -25.06 16.59 -6.25
C HIS A 686 -24.89 15.24 -6.96
N CYS A 687 -24.82 14.12 -6.23
CA CYS A 687 -24.83 12.79 -6.84
C CYS A 687 -26.06 12.55 -7.72
N LYS A 688 -27.25 12.90 -7.22
CA LYS A 688 -28.51 12.73 -7.97
C LYS A 688 -28.60 13.63 -9.20
N ALA A 689 -28.11 14.86 -9.11
CA ALA A 689 -28.05 15.81 -10.23
C ALA A 689 -27.09 15.29 -11.29
N PHE A 690 -25.87 14.90 -10.90
CA PHE A 690 -24.90 14.33 -11.81
C PHE A 690 -25.47 13.12 -12.59
N LEU A 691 -26.01 12.12 -11.89
CA LEU A 691 -26.59 10.95 -12.56
C LEU A 691 -27.74 11.29 -13.53
N ARG A 692 -28.54 12.31 -13.24
CA ARG A 692 -29.60 12.76 -14.15
C ARG A 692 -29.05 13.47 -15.40
N ASP A 693 -28.06 14.30 -15.21
CA ASP A 693 -27.48 15.09 -16.31
C ASP A 693 -26.68 14.19 -17.27
N MET A 694 -26.13 13.07 -16.78
CA MET A 694 -25.48 12.06 -17.63
C MET A 694 -26.42 11.42 -18.66
N VAL A 695 -27.74 11.56 -18.56
CA VAL A 695 -28.70 11.05 -19.57
C VAL A 695 -28.48 11.74 -20.92
N SER A 696 -28.34 13.05 -20.93
CA SER A 696 -28.10 13.83 -22.16
C SER A 696 -26.70 13.61 -22.72
N GLU A 697 -25.68 13.55 -21.85
CA GLU A 697 -24.31 13.29 -22.27
C GLU A 697 -24.14 11.88 -22.86
N LEU A 698 -24.79 10.88 -22.24
CA LEU A 698 -24.78 9.50 -22.75
C LEU A 698 -25.46 9.41 -24.14
N ALA A 699 -26.49 10.22 -24.39
CA ALA A 699 -27.16 10.27 -25.71
C ALA A 699 -26.28 10.89 -26.81
N ALA A 700 -25.27 11.68 -26.44
CA ALA A 700 -24.34 12.35 -27.35
C ALA A 700 -23.05 11.52 -27.63
N ILE A 701 -22.90 10.34 -27.05
CA ILE A 701 -21.73 9.48 -27.25
C ILE A 701 -21.72 8.94 -28.69
N ASN A 702 -20.57 9.07 -29.34
CA ASN A 702 -20.33 8.54 -30.69
C ASN A 702 -19.75 7.11 -30.63
N ASP A 703 -19.73 6.44 -31.79
CA ASP A 703 -19.24 5.07 -31.90
C ASP A 703 -17.75 4.94 -31.57
N GLU A 704 -16.94 5.93 -31.90
CA GLU A 704 -15.49 5.95 -31.61
C GLU A 704 -15.23 5.91 -30.10
N THR A 705 -15.95 6.71 -29.34
CA THR A 705 -15.87 6.70 -27.87
C THR A 705 -16.29 5.34 -27.28
N LEU A 706 -17.36 4.76 -27.80
CA LEU A 706 -17.83 3.44 -27.37
C LEU A 706 -16.78 2.37 -27.66
N GLN A 707 -16.19 2.38 -28.85
CA GLN A 707 -15.10 1.48 -29.23
C GLN A 707 -13.88 1.65 -28.32
N GLY A 708 -13.53 2.88 -27.94
CA GLY A 708 -12.46 3.15 -26.96
C GLY A 708 -12.73 2.50 -25.61
N TRP A 709 -13.97 2.60 -25.10
CA TRP A 709 -14.37 1.90 -23.86
C TRP A 709 -14.36 0.39 -24.00
N GLN A 710 -14.82 -0.15 -25.13
CA GLN A 710 -14.74 -1.58 -25.43
C GLN A 710 -13.30 -2.08 -25.41
N ALA A 711 -12.36 -1.35 -26.04
CA ALA A 711 -10.95 -1.71 -26.04
C ALA A 711 -10.36 -1.71 -24.61
N THR A 712 -10.68 -0.70 -23.81
CA THR A 712 -10.27 -0.61 -22.40
C THR A 712 -10.82 -1.79 -21.57
N LEU A 713 -12.10 -2.13 -21.74
CA LEU A 713 -12.73 -3.23 -21.01
C LEU A 713 -12.22 -4.60 -21.47
N LEU A 714 -11.92 -4.78 -22.77
CA LEU A 714 -11.34 -6.02 -23.29
C LEU A 714 -9.97 -6.31 -22.65
N ALA A 715 -9.15 -5.28 -22.44
CA ALA A 715 -7.89 -5.43 -21.70
C ALA A 715 -8.09 -5.89 -20.25
N GLN A 716 -9.23 -5.56 -19.64
CA GLN A 716 -9.59 -5.93 -18.27
C GLN A 716 -10.33 -7.29 -18.16
N CYS A 717 -10.66 -7.96 -19.29
CA CYS A 717 -11.33 -9.26 -19.28
C CYS A 717 -10.41 -10.41 -18.86
N GLN A 718 -9.09 -10.20 -18.90
CA GLN A 718 -8.15 -11.25 -18.51
C GLN A 718 -7.75 -11.07 -17.05
N PRO A 719 -7.89 -12.12 -16.21
CA PRO A 719 -7.37 -12.07 -14.85
C PRO A 719 -5.86 -11.85 -14.86
N HIS A 720 -5.36 -11.07 -13.89
CA HIS A 720 -3.93 -10.78 -13.76
C HIS A 720 -3.21 -11.78 -12.85
N GLN A 721 -3.94 -12.40 -11.94
CA GLN A 721 -3.42 -13.36 -10.97
C GLN A 721 -4.24 -14.65 -11.00
N ASN A 722 -3.61 -15.75 -10.61
CA ASN A 722 -4.29 -17.05 -10.51
C ASN A 722 -5.48 -17.03 -9.53
N ALA A 723 -5.36 -16.28 -8.42
CA ALA A 723 -6.47 -16.11 -7.48
C ALA A 723 -7.70 -15.43 -8.12
N ASP A 724 -7.49 -14.47 -9.01
CA ASP A 724 -8.60 -13.84 -9.76
C ASP A 724 -9.24 -14.83 -10.72
N ALA A 725 -8.44 -15.61 -11.44
CA ALA A 725 -8.93 -16.68 -12.33
C ALA A 725 -9.74 -17.73 -11.57
N ALA A 726 -9.27 -18.15 -10.39
CA ALA A 726 -9.98 -19.06 -9.51
C ALA A 726 -11.32 -18.45 -9.00
N SER A 727 -11.31 -17.18 -8.61
CA SER A 727 -12.52 -16.45 -8.20
C SER A 727 -13.53 -16.32 -9.32
N GLU A 728 -13.11 -16.02 -10.54
CA GLU A 728 -13.97 -15.95 -11.71
C GLU A 728 -14.56 -17.32 -12.09
N ALA A 729 -13.77 -18.39 -11.97
CA ALA A 729 -14.27 -19.75 -12.21
C ALA A 729 -15.40 -20.11 -11.21
N LEU A 730 -15.22 -19.78 -9.92
CA LEU A 730 -16.27 -19.95 -8.92
C LEU A 730 -17.52 -19.12 -9.25
N ARG A 731 -17.36 -17.86 -9.68
CA ARG A 731 -18.50 -17.02 -10.09
C ARG A 731 -19.25 -17.61 -11.28
N LYS A 732 -18.54 -18.07 -12.30
CA LYS A 732 -19.16 -18.73 -13.48
C LYS A 732 -19.93 -19.99 -13.08
N GLN A 733 -19.35 -20.82 -12.20
CA GLN A 733 -20.01 -22.02 -11.69
C GLN A 733 -21.33 -21.69 -10.96
N GLN A 734 -21.38 -20.57 -10.26
CA GLN A 734 -22.55 -20.10 -9.52
C GLN A 734 -23.53 -19.26 -10.38
N GLY A 735 -23.27 -19.08 -11.67
CA GLY A 735 -24.09 -18.24 -12.56
C GLY A 735 -24.05 -16.74 -12.22
N LEU A 736 -23.00 -16.28 -11.55
CA LEU A 736 -22.80 -14.87 -11.22
C LEU A 736 -22.14 -14.12 -12.38
N PRO A 737 -22.43 -12.81 -12.57
CA PRO A 737 -21.89 -12.05 -13.68
C PRO A 737 -20.36 -11.97 -13.66
N VAL A 738 -19.77 -12.18 -14.85
CA VAL A 738 -18.34 -12.05 -15.12
C VAL A 738 -18.15 -11.17 -16.34
N LEU A 739 -17.12 -10.35 -16.35
CA LEU A 739 -16.80 -9.55 -17.54
C LEU A 739 -16.20 -10.46 -18.61
N THR A 740 -16.92 -10.71 -19.69
CA THR A 740 -16.46 -11.55 -20.78
C THR A 740 -16.17 -10.72 -22.04
N PRO A 741 -15.21 -11.15 -22.89
CA PRO A 741 -14.93 -10.47 -24.15
C PRO A 741 -16.16 -10.37 -25.05
N GLU A 742 -17.02 -11.39 -25.05
CA GLU A 742 -18.26 -11.44 -25.83
C GLU A 742 -19.26 -10.37 -25.36
N ALA A 743 -19.45 -10.23 -24.03
CA ALA A 743 -20.33 -9.21 -23.46
C ALA A 743 -19.80 -7.80 -23.73
N VAL A 744 -18.49 -7.60 -23.72
CA VAL A 744 -17.86 -6.31 -24.04
C VAL A 744 -18.00 -5.99 -25.54
N ALA A 745 -17.71 -6.95 -26.42
CA ALA A 745 -17.85 -6.74 -27.86
C ALA A 745 -19.30 -6.47 -28.28
N ALA A 746 -20.28 -7.03 -27.56
CA ALA A 746 -21.72 -6.84 -27.81
C ALA A 746 -22.28 -5.53 -27.21
N LEU A 747 -21.48 -4.70 -26.54
CA LEU A 747 -21.94 -3.44 -25.94
C LEU A 747 -22.51 -2.48 -27.00
N THR A 748 -23.67 -1.93 -26.70
CA THR A 748 -24.33 -0.93 -27.54
C THR A 748 -24.82 0.26 -26.71
N LEU A 749 -24.94 1.42 -27.31
CA LEU A 749 -25.43 2.62 -26.63
C LEU A 749 -26.83 2.40 -26.00
N PRO A 750 -27.81 1.72 -26.65
CA PRO A 750 -29.11 1.42 -26.02
C PRO A 750 -28.98 0.54 -24.75
N GLN A 751 -27.99 -0.36 -24.66
CA GLN A 751 -27.74 -1.14 -23.44
C GLN A 751 -27.23 -0.24 -22.30
N LEU A 752 -26.28 0.64 -22.57
CA LEU A 752 -25.78 1.62 -21.63
C LEU A 752 -26.93 2.50 -21.10
N GLN A 753 -27.75 3.03 -21.99
CA GLN A 753 -28.91 3.84 -21.64
C GLN A 753 -29.91 3.09 -20.75
N ARG A 754 -30.21 1.83 -21.07
CA ARG A 754 -31.10 0.98 -20.25
C ARG A 754 -30.56 0.76 -18.85
N VAL A 755 -29.29 0.39 -18.71
CA VAL A 755 -28.68 0.18 -17.41
C VAL A 755 -28.66 1.49 -16.61
N HIS A 756 -28.28 2.61 -17.22
CA HIS A 756 -28.28 3.92 -16.58
C HIS A 756 -29.69 4.33 -16.11
N GLN A 757 -30.73 4.15 -16.95
CA GLN A 757 -32.10 4.45 -16.54
C GLN A 757 -32.54 3.59 -15.35
N ARG A 758 -32.15 2.32 -15.29
CA ARG A 758 -32.45 1.45 -14.16
C ARG A 758 -31.75 1.88 -12.90
N LEU A 759 -30.47 2.29 -12.97
CA LEU A 759 -29.75 2.86 -11.83
C LEU A 759 -30.48 4.07 -11.24
N LEU A 760 -31.09 4.91 -12.09
CA LEU A 760 -31.86 6.09 -11.67
C LEU A 760 -33.24 5.74 -11.08
N ARG A 761 -33.92 4.73 -11.61
CA ARG A 761 -35.29 4.38 -11.22
C ARG A 761 -35.32 3.52 -9.95
N GLU A 762 -34.38 2.59 -9.80
CA GLU A 762 -34.39 1.60 -8.72
C GLU A 762 -33.77 2.16 -7.42
N ARG A 763 -34.07 3.39 -7.03
CA ARG A 763 -33.48 4.08 -5.87
C ARG A 763 -33.70 3.36 -4.54
N ARG A 764 -34.74 2.51 -4.45
CA ARG A 764 -34.98 1.69 -3.26
C ARG A 764 -33.86 0.68 -3.00
N ARG A 765 -33.06 0.37 -4.01
CA ARG A 765 -31.90 -0.53 -3.90
C ARG A 765 -30.60 0.19 -3.51
N TRP A 766 -30.60 1.51 -3.46
CA TRP A 766 -29.43 2.29 -3.11
C TRP A 766 -29.01 2.07 -1.65
N ARG A 767 -27.73 1.90 -1.43
CA ARG A 767 -27.11 1.89 -0.10
C ARG A 767 -26.35 3.19 0.11
N LEU A 768 -26.73 3.93 1.15
CA LEU A 768 -26.11 5.21 1.49
C LEU A 768 -25.49 5.11 2.88
N LEU A 769 -24.21 5.35 2.98
CA LEU A 769 -23.49 5.51 4.23
C LEU A 769 -23.14 6.98 4.41
N ILE A 770 -23.35 7.49 5.61
CA ILE A 770 -23.00 8.85 6.02
C ILE A 770 -22.27 8.80 7.36
N ASN A 771 -21.45 9.77 7.64
CA ASN A 771 -20.95 9.94 8.99
C ASN A 771 -21.92 10.78 9.83
N GLN A 772 -22.05 10.42 11.10
CA GLN A 772 -22.71 11.18 12.13
C GLN A 772 -21.65 11.69 13.09
N ARG A 773 -21.71 12.97 13.43
CA ARG A 773 -20.87 13.53 14.49
C ARG A 773 -21.22 12.88 15.83
N GLU A 774 -20.21 12.61 16.65
CA GLU A 774 -20.40 12.24 18.05
C GLU A 774 -21.08 13.34 18.84
#